data_636c22e5524d05a3ad84ce4cfdef06de
#
_entry.id   636c22e5524d05a3ad84ce4cfdef06de
#
_cell.length_a   1.000
_cell.length_b   1.000
_cell.length_c   1.000
_cell.angle_alpha   90.00
_cell.angle_beta   90.00
_cell.angle_gamma   90.00
#
_symmetry.space_group_name_H-M   'P 1'
#
loop_
_entity.id
_entity.type
_entity.pdbx_description
1 polymer ?
#
loop_
_entity_poly.entity_id
_entity_poly.type
_entity_poly.pdbx_seq_one_letter_code
_entity_poly.pdbx_strand_id
1 'polypeptide(L)'
;MKTKTLFPILALLCGMLFPLTIQAAPKPRRDPRPRAVSASTRDLYHFRRDDAAPGGVTRITLDAGHIAAKPVSQNVFGNFVENLNTVIYDNLWADALHDGNLERIEPTNREPPYWDQTGTAAWQEAPGSGYLSQRCVRLSGPDAALSQRVYLPVYRVRGYTLTLWTRAPAGAGQVSVAVRAGGESEGPFQAGLEAAGRPAVFSTLTISGAAWHKQTIHWTLPAGAIAKGQAARLVVAHTSGGAVDVDQISLFPDDAVDGMDPDSLRAARAWHIPILRLSGNYSSGYHWRQGIGPREARPTDRNVAWGGVDSHAFGTDEFLNLARLLGATTQIGANAGDGTPAQAAAWVRYCNAQTRRVPLWEIGNELYGGWQIGHTDAVGNAARFVAFRDAMKQADPGIQVMATGKGDEFGPAGLGRDDAWNDAVLRAAVANGGAAPDYLTIHPLVGLPGNLGGLPYALEWESAMAHPAFLDQTEIPEMIRDITKVEGLDAKTRLAPTEWGIIIGGAGWEQGPNHNVTAGAIYNALALNAFLRHSDWVTLANMTALLHGGSIKRSHGLLFVNPAYYTSQLYAAARPQTPVAADWTGPGRDVPARGFLPAAADVPDVDVFSALSADPKALVVFLVNRDLTAPRPVHLALSGFAASAATATVLTSADPQAANTWNHPDTVKPQPFALPGLTRGGLDVTLPPHALVVLTFRR
;
A
#
# COMPACT_ATOMS: atom_id res chain seq x y z
N MET A 1 -46.49 -40.60 -25.67
CA MET A 1 -47.91 -41.09 -25.55
C MET A 1 -48.59 -40.35 -24.45
N LYS A 2 -49.72 -39.72 -24.82
CA LYS A 2 -50.87 -39.28 -24.04
C LYS A 2 -50.60 -38.22 -22.95
N THR A 3 -50.86 -36.98 -23.20
CA THR A 3 -52.08 -36.17 -23.40
C THR A 3 -53.05 -36.09 -22.21
N LYS A 4 -53.41 -34.79 -21.96
CA LYS A 4 -54.75 -34.28 -21.57
C LYS A 4 -54.93 -34.03 -20.07
N THR A 5 -55.64 -33.03 -19.58
CA THR A 5 -56.48 -31.91 -20.09
C THR A 5 -56.92 -31.11 -18.86
N LEU A 6 -56.89 -29.84 -18.87
CA LEU A 6 -57.93 -28.79 -18.96
C LEU A 6 -59.22 -28.94 -18.11
N PHE A 7 -59.55 -27.92 -17.37
CA PHE A 7 -60.72 -27.04 -17.31
C PHE A 7 -61.41 -26.90 -15.92
N PRO A 8 -62.22 -25.89 -15.72
CA PRO A 8 -62.08 -24.78 -14.82
C PRO A 8 -63.23 -24.71 -13.76
N ILE A 9 -63.16 -23.79 -12.81
CA ILE A 9 -64.36 -23.36 -12.08
C ILE A 9 -64.39 -21.85 -11.97
N LEU A 10 -65.44 -21.31 -12.57
CA LEU A 10 -65.93 -19.96 -12.57
C LEU A 10 -66.84 -19.77 -11.31
N ALA A 11 -66.59 -18.76 -10.50
CA ALA A 11 -67.59 -18.27 -9.54
C ALA A 11 -67.59 -16.77 -9.56
N LEU A 12 -68.72 -16.24 -9.99
CA LEU A 12 -69.16 -14.84 -9.92
C LEU A 12 -69.31 -14.39 -8.47
N LEU A 13 -68.86 -13.17 -8.14
CA LEU A 13 -69.51 -12.33 -7.17
C LEU A 13 -69.32 -10.84 -7.53
N CYS A 14 -70.48 -10.19 -7.53
CA CYS A 14 -70.71 -8.79 -7.89
C CYS A 14 -69.99 -7.75 -7.02
N GLY A 15 -69.52 -6.73 -7.66
CA GLY A 15 -69.71 -5.32 -7.55
C GLY A 15 -69.63 -4.63 -6.23
N MET A 16 -68.59 -3.79 -6.11
CA MET A 16 -68.67 -2.42 -5.59
C MET A 16 -67.52 -1.61 -6.16
N LEU A 17 -67.85 -0.75 -7.12
CA LEU A 17 -66.94 0.28 -7.66
C LEU A 17 -66.78 1.39 -6.62
N PHE A 18 -65.59 1.46 -5.98
CA PHE A 18 -65.11 2.70 -5.38
C PHE A 18 -64.11 3.34 -6.36
N PRO A 19 -64.22 4.62 -6.66
CA PRO A 19 -63.20 5.29 -7.48
C PRO A 19 -61.91 5.43 -6.66
N LEU A 20 -60.91 4.59 -6.95
CA LEU A 20 -59.53 4.83 -6.55
C LEU A 20 -59.01 6.07 -7.31
N THR A 21 -59.06 7.20 -6.66
CA THR A 21 -58.20 8.36 -7.06
C THR A 21 -56.79 7.93 -6.92
N ILE A 22 -56.16 7.54 -8.03
CA ILE A 22 -54.67 7.38 -8.12
C ILE A 22 -54.09 8.80 -7.95
N GLN A 23 -53.68 9.13 -6.74
CA GLN A 23 -52.83 10.29 -6.49
C GLN A 23 -51.53 10.00 -7.18
N ALA A 24 -51.28 10.67 -8.33
CA ALA A 24 -50.01 10.61 -9.04
C ALA A 24 -48.88 10.95 -8.07
N ALA A 25 -47.93 10.03 -7.90
CA ALA A 25 -46.74 10.27 -7.11
C ALA A 25 -46.11 11.58 -7.61
N PRO A 26 -45.64 12.45 -6.69
CA PRO A 26 -45.02 13.70 -7.11
C PRO A 26 -43.83 13.38 -7.99
N LYS A 27 -43.85 13.90 -9.22
CA LYS A 27 -42.72 13.79 -10.16
C LYS A 27 -41.48 14.34 -9.42
N PRO A 28 -40.34 13.62 -9.46
CA PRO A 28 -39.13 14.15 -8.87
C PRO A 28 -38.89 15.53 -9.49
N ARG A 29 -38.78 16.55 -8.64
CA ARG A 29 -38.40 17.91 -9.07
C ARG A 29 -37.06 17.78 -9.81
N ARG A 30 -37.06 17.88 -11.13
CA ARG A 30 -35.84 18.08 -11.90
C ARG A 30 -35.26 19.39 -11.44
N ASP A 31 -33.98 19.34 -11.00
CA ASP A 31 -33.20 20.53 -10.73
C ASP A 31 -33.17 21.36 -12.04
N PRO A 32 -33.76 22.57 -12.07
CA PRO A 32 -34.13 23.19 -13.36
C PRO A 32 -33.00 23.95 -14.05
N ARG A 33 -31.79 23.93 -13.49
CA ARG A 33 -30.66 24.63 -14.11
C ARG A 33 -29.68 23.66 -14.74
N PRO A 34 -29.23 23.88 -15.99
CA PRO A 34 -28.10 23.14 -16.53
C PRO A 34 -26.86 23.38 -15.64
N ARG A 35 -26.14 22.33 -15.29
CA ARG A 35 -24.88 22.42 -14.54
C ARG A 35 -23.84 23.10 -15.41
N ALA A 36 -23.14 24.08 -14.84
CA ALA A 36 -21.91 24.60 -15.44
C ALA A 36 -20.82 23.50 -15.34
N VAL A 37 -20.05 23.34 -16.40
CA VAL A 37 -19.02 22.31 -16.50
C VAL A 37 -17.67 22.97 -16.74
N SER A 38 -16.71 22.74 -15.82
CA SER A 38 -15.34 23.22 -15.96
C SER A 38 -14.47 22.18 -16.67
N ALA A 39 -13.65 22.65 -17.61
CA ALA A 39 -12.69 21.79 -18.32
C ALA A 39 -11.52 21.34 -17.42
N SER A 40 -11.07 22.22 -16.52
CA SER A 40 -10.08 21.93 -15.48
C SER A 40 -10.77 21.69 -14.14
N THR A 41 -10.41 20.63 -13.46
CA THR A 41 -10.95 20.36 -12.12
C THR A 41 -10.42 21.37 -11.11
N ARG A 42 -9.17 21.82 -11.25
CA ARG A 42 -8.55 22.80 -10.34
C ARG A 42 -9.31 24.12 -10.31
N ASP A 43 -9.88 24.54 -11.44
CA ASP A 43 -10.64 25.79 -11.56
C ASP A 43 -11.99 25.78 -10.81
N LEU A 44 -12.33 24.66 -10.17
CA LEU A 44 -13.49 24.57 -9.28
C LEU A 44 -13.18 24.93 -7.82
N TYR A 45 -11.91 25.16 -7.49
CA TYR A 45 -11.48 25.28 -6.09
C TYR A 45 -10.71 26.59 -5.87
N HIS A 46 -11.31 27.52 -5.12
CA HIS A 46 -10.74 28.84 -4.89
C HIS A 46 -10.66 29.13 -3.39
N PHE A 47 -9.44 29.21 -2.88
CA PHE A 47 -9.17 29.74 -1.54
C PHE A 47 -8.85 31.21 -1.59
N ARG A 48 -9.41 31.97 -0.67
CA ARG A 48 -9.02 33.35 -0.41
C ARG A 48 -8.73 33.52 1.08
N ARG A 49 -7.50 33.90 1.38
CA ARG A 49 -7.07 34.17 2.75
C ARG A 49 -7.82 35.36 3.33
N ASP A 50 -8.28 35.20 4.56
CA ASP A 50 -8.93 36.23 5.35
C ASP A 50 -8.62 36.02 6.84
N ASP A 51 -7.46 36.57 7.25
CA ASP A 51 -6.99 36.45 8.64
C ASP A 51 -7.78 37.34 9.61
N ALA A 52 -8.59 38.28 9.08
CA ALA A 52 -9.46 39.16 9.84
C ALA A 52 -10.89 38.57 10.01
N ALA A 53 -11.14 37.37 9.52
CA ALA A 53 -12.45 36.74 9.63
C ALA A 53 -12.93 36.69 11.09
N PRO A 54 -14.12 37.24 11.42
CA PRO A 54 -14.62 37.29 12.79
C PRO A 54 -14.68 35.87 13.40
N GLY A 55 -14.06 35.71 14.57
CA GLY A 55 -13.96 34.41 15.25
C GLY A 55 -13.13 33.35 14.53
N GLY A 56 -12.33 33.73 13.53
CA GLY A 56 -11.53 32.80 12.74
C GLY A 56 -12.36 31.81 11.89
N VAL A 57 -13.61 32.17 11.54
CA VAL A 57 -14.54 31.27 10.83
C VAL A 57 -14.13 31.09 9.40
N THR A 58 -13.92 29.85 8.99
CA THR A 58 -13.78 29.49 7.56
C THR A 58 -15.18 29.38 6.93
N ARG A 59 -15.44 30.15 5.88
CA ARG A 59 -16.72 30.12 5.13
C ARG A 59 -16.52 29.39 3.83
N ILE A 60 -17.30 28.32 3.62
CA ILE A 60 -17.22 27.46 2.45
C ILE A 60 -18.55 27.52 1.71
N THR A 61 -18.52 27.80 0.42
CA THR A 61 -19.68 27.69 -0.46
C THR A 61 -19.44 26.56 -1.45
N LEU A 62 -20.27 25.53 -1.41
CA LEU A 62 -20.26 24.43 -2.36
C LEU A 62 -21.36 24.65 -3.41
N ASP A 63 -20.98 24.61 -4.70
CA ASP A 63 -21.95 24.75 -5.79
C ASP A 63 -22.04 23.48 -6.64
N ALA A 64 -22.99 22.61 -6.33
CA ALA A 64 -23.26 21.39 -7.11
C ALA A 64 -23.90 21.67 -8.49
N GLY A 65 -24.19 22.92 -8.79
CA GLY A 65 -24.52 23.39 -10.16
C GLY A 65 -23.29 23.61 -11.03
N HIS A 66 -22.08 23.63 -10.46
CA HIS A 66 -20.81 23.80 -11.16
C HIS A 66 -19.89 22.59 -10.84
N ILE A 67 -19.55 21.79 -11.85
CA ILE A 67 -18.90 20.49 -11.71
C ILE A 67 -17.76 20.31 -12.70
N ALA A 68 -16.87 19.35 -12.43
CA ALA A 68 -15.83 18.95 -13.37
C ALA A 68 -16.38 18.21 -14.59
N ALA A 69 -15.71 18.39 -15.73
CA ALA A 69 -16.02 17.68 -16.97
C ALA A 69 -15.67 16.18 -16.88
N LYS A 70 -14.63 15.84 -16.14
CA LYS A 70 -14.13 14.47 -15.99
C LYS A 70 -14.40 13.95 -14.58
N PRO A 71 -14.78 12.67 -14.45
CA PRO A 71 -14.92 12.06 -13.14
C PRO A 71 -13.56 11.79 -12.51
N VAL A 72 -13.54 11.67 -11.18
CA VAL A 72 -12.39 11.16 -10.42
C VAL A 72 -12.13 9.70 -10.81
N SER A 73 -10.89 9.40 -11.20
CA SER A 73 -10.44 8.03 -11.36
C SER A 73 -10.28 7.39 -9.98
N GLN A 74 -10.87 6.21 -9.78
CA GLN A 74 -10.70 5.49 -8.52
C GLN A 74 -9.25 4.99 -8.32
N ASN A 75 -8.45 4.90 -9.39
CA ASN A 75 -7.03 4.52 -9.29
C ASN A 75 -6.16 5.52 -8.52
N VAL A 76 -6.68 6.71 -8.19
CA VAL A 76 -6.02 7.65 -7.25
C VAL A 76 -5.91 7.07 -5.82
N PHE A 77 -6.73 6.07 -5.47
CA PHE A 77 -6.69 5.40 -4.18
C PHE A 77 -5.87 4.11 -4.21
N GLY A 78 -4.92 4.00 -5.12
CA GLY A 78 -4.03 2.85 -5.28
C GLY A 78 -3.01 2.73 -4.16
N ASN A 79 -2.33 1.60 -4.18
CA ASN A 79 -1.25 1.28 -3.25
C ASN A 79 -0.18 0.43 -3.94
N PHE A 80 0.97 0.21 -3.29
CA PHE A 80 1.96 -0.69 -3.83
C PHE A 80 2.56 -1.66 -2.79
N VAL A 81 3.17 -2.71 -3.29
CA VAL A 81 4.00 -3.65 -2.54
C VAL A 81 5.38 -3.67 -3.15
N GLU A 82 6.36 -3.83 -2.29
CA GLU A 82 7.76 -3.97 -2.65
C GLU A 82 8.38 -5.13 -1.89
N ASN A 83 9.36 -5.79 -2.45
CA ASN A 83 10.11 -6.83 -1.76
C ASN A 83 11.05 -6.22 -0.70
N LEU A 84 10.44 -5.78 0.37
CA LEU A 84 11.06 -5.46 1.64
C LEU A 84 10.73 -6.60 2.61
N ASN A 85 11.69 -7.07 3.38
CA ASN A 85 11.52 -8.22 4.28
C ASN A 85 10.28 -8.07 5.17
N THR A 86 10.12 -6.92 5.81
CA THR A 86 9.00 -6.63 6.71
C THR A 86 7.66 -6.39 6.00
N VAL A 87 7.64 -6.24 4.68
CA VAL A 87 6.42 -6.02 3.90
C VAL A 87 5.82 -7.32 3.43
N ILE A 88 6.62 -8.16 2.82
CA ILE A 88 6.16 -9.41 2.23
C ILE A 88 6.20 -10.52 3.28
N TYR A 89 7.40 -10.87 3.77
CA TYR A 89 7.61 -12.09 4.53
C TYR A 89 7.15 -12.01 5.99
N ASP A 90 7.08 -10.83 6.60
CA ASP A 90 6.54 -10.66 7.95
C ASP A 90 5.04 -10.35 7.97
N ASN A 91 4.44 -10.02 6.83
CA ASN A 91 3.09 -9.46 6.80
C ASN A 91 2.14 -10.10 5.80
N LEU A 92 2.47 -10.07 4.49
CA LEU A 92 1.59 -10.59 3.44
C LEU A 92 1.69 -12.10 3.30
N TRP A 93 2.91 -12.62 3.31
CA TRP A 93 3.19 -14.03 3.16
C TRP A 93 3.01 -14.74 4.51
N ALA A 94 2.30 -15.85 4.52
CA ALA A 94 1.89 -16.50 5.77
C ALA A 94 2.93 -17.47 6.33
N ASP A 95 4.04 -17.75 5.60
CA ASP A 95 5.11 -18.58 6.14
C ASP A 95 5.69 -17.91 7.39
N ALA A 96 5.77 -18.65 8.47
CA ALA A 96 6.31 -18.14 9.73
C ALA A 96 7.84 -18.10 9.76
N LEU A 97 8.51 -18.59 8.70
CA LEU A 97 9.97 -18.73 8.62
C LEU A 97 10.58 -17.84 7.54
N HIS A 98 11.76 -17.33 7.84
CA HIS A 98 12.64 -16.64 6.91
C HIS A 98 13.78 -17.56 6.48
N ASP A 99 14.32 -17.35 5.28
CA ASP A 99 15.45 -18.13 4.73
C ASP A 99 15.25 -19.64 4.88
N GLY A 100 14.05 -20.12 4.53
CA GLY A 100 13.70 -21.54 4.65
C GLY A 100 14.51 -22.45 3.77
N ASN A 101 15.07 -21.95 2.67
CA ASN A 101 15.97 -22.67 1.76
C ASN A 101 17.45 -22.64 2.21
N LEU A 102 17.74 -22.16 3.41
CA LEU A 102 18.99 -22.29 4.12
C LEU A 102 20.25 -21.89 3.29
N GLU A 103 20.16 -20.80 2.54
CA GLU A 103 21.27 -20.35 1.69
C GLU A 103 22.37 -19.57 2.45
N ARG A 104 22.16 -19.31 3.72
CA ARG A 104 23.11 -18.59 4.61
C ARG A 104 23.61 -17.29 3.95
N ILE A 105 22.72 -16.49 3.47
CA ILE A 105 23.10 -15.14 3.02
C ILE A 105 23.27 -14.31 4.29
N GLU A 106 24.51 -13.84 4.53
CA GLU A 106 24.81 -12.97 5.66
C GLU A 106 23.92 -11.74 5.57
N PRO A 107 23.10 -11.47 6.59
CA PRO A 107 22.32 -10.24 6.63
C PRO A 107 23.27 -9.04 6.59
N THR A 108 22.76 -7.90 6.19
CA THR A 108 23.52 -6.65 6.36
C THR A 108 23.78 -6.41 7.85
N ASN A 109 24.77 -5.59 8.19
CA ASN A 109 25.19 -5.26 9.57
C ASN A 109 24.06 -4.81 10.54
N ARG A 110 22.81 -4.84 10.11
CA ARG A 110 21.63 -4.37 10.86
C ARG A 110 20.64 -5.47 11.25
N GLU A 111 20.80 -6.69 10.69
CA GLU A 111 19.86 -7.80 10.95
C GLU A 111 20.63 -9.02 11.47
N PRO A 112 20.16 -9.65 12.58
CA PRO A 112 20.74 -10.92 13.04
C PRO A 112 20.46 -12.03 12.03
N PRO A 113 21.29 -13.10 12.00
CA PRO A 113 21.01 -14.27 11.18
C PRO A 113 19.64 -14.87 11.57
N TYR A 114 18.89 -15.32 10.57
CA TYR A 114 17.55 -15.89 10.80
C TYR A 114 17.60 -17.21 11.57
N TRP A 115 18.66 -18.00 11.36
CA TRP A 115 18.79 -19.32 11.96
C TRP A 115 19.93 -19.39 12.95
N ASP A 116 19.60 -19.84 14.16
CA ASP A 116 20.57 -20.18 15.20
C ASP A 116 20.99 -21.65 15.06
N GLN A 117 22.27 -21.93 15.28
CA GLN A 117 22.86 -23.27 15.27
C GLN A 117 23.41 -23.60 16.63
N THR A 118 23.30 -24.88 17.00
CA THR A 118 23.92 -25.42 18.23
C THR A 118 24.66 -26.74 17.97
N GLY A 119 25.60 -27.07 18.84
CA GLY A 119 26.35 -28.31 18.78
C GLY A 119 27.13 -28.48 17.46
N THR A 120 26.99 -29.64 16.87
CA THR A 120 27.66 -29.99 15.59
C THR A 120 26.79 -29.76 14.36
N ALA A 121 25.82 -28.85 14.43
CA ALA A 121 25.10 -28.37 13.26
C ALA A 121 26.06 -27.57 12.35
N ALA A 122 26.12 -27.88 11.08
CA ALA A 122 27.06 -27.26 10.17
C ALA A 122 26.48 -27.05 8.78
N TRP A 123 26.68 -25.86 8.24
CA TRP A 123 26.38 -25.57 6.85
C TRP A 123 27.20 -26.41 5.91
N GLN A 124 26.58 -26.96 4.87
CA GLN A 124 27.24 -27.66 3.79
C GLN A 124 27.47 -26.66 2.66
N GLU A 125 28.72 -26.21 2.55
CA GLU A 125 29.12 -25.10 1.65
C GLU A 125 29.43 -25.55 0.21
N ALA A 126 29.48 -26.85 -0.07
CA ALA A 126 29.72 -27.34 -1.41
C ALA A 126 28.54 -26.97 -2.32
N PRO A 127 28.79 -26.34 -3.50
CA PRO A 127 27.72 -25.98 -4.43
C PRO A 127 26.82 -27.17 -4.79
N GLY A 128 25.49 -26.95 -4.73
CA GLY A 128 24.51 -28.02 -4.98
C GLY A 128 24.36 -29.03 -3.85
N SER A 129 24.81 -28.69 -2.63
CA SER A 129 24.60 -29.56 -1.45
C SER A 129 23.13 -29.62 -1.03
N GLY A 130 22.35 -28.55 -1.29
CA GLY A 130 20.95 -28.44 -0.95
C GLY A 130 20.00 -29.14 -1.92
N TYR A 131 18.71 -29.13 -1.61
CA TYR A 131 17.66 -29.61 -2.50
C TYR A 131 17.22 -28.48 -3.45
N LEU A 132 17.59 -28.59 -4.71
CA LEU A 132 17.39 -27.55 -5.75
C LEU A 132 17.99 -26.17 -5.36
N SER A 133 18.85 -26.15 -4.36
CA SER A 133 19.50 -24.99 -3.75
C SER A 133 21.01 -25.20 -3.66
N GLN A 134 21.76 -24.17 -3.26
CA GLN A 134 23.21 -24.27 -3.21
C GLN A 134 23.73 -24.91 -1.92
N ARG A 135 23.00 -24.77 -0.81
CA ARG A 135 23.43 -25.17 0.52
C ARG A 135 22.35 -25.95 1.27
N CYS A 136 22.75 -26.57 2.37
CA CYS A 136 21.87 -27.17 3.35
C CYS A 136 22.55 -27.18 4.72
N VAL A 137 21.83 -27.56 5.77
CA VAL A 137 22.42 -27.75 7.10
C VAL A 137 22.52 -29.24 7.43
N ARG A 138 23.72 -29.69 7.84
CA ARG A 138 23.96 -31.02 8.35
C ARG A 138 23.86 -31.03 9.86
N LEU A 139 23.03 -31.89 10.40
CA LEU A 139 22.85 -32.14 11.80
C LEU A 139 23.51 -33.50 12.13
N SER A 140 24.52 -33.51 13.03
CA SER A 140 25.24 -34.70 13.40
C SER A 140 25.66 -34.66 14.87
N GLY A 141 25.22 -35.64 15.67
CA GLY A 141 25.53 -35.67 17.10
C GLY A 141 24.41 -35.12 18.00
N PRO A 142 24.48 -35.38 19.31
CA PRO A 142 23.35 -35.25 20.23
C PRO A 142 22.87 -33.81 20.45
N ASP A 143 23.76 -32.81 20.28
CA ASP A 143 23.43 -31.40 20.54
C ASP A 143 23.25 -30.58 19.24
N ALA A 144 23.27 -31.26 18.11
CA ALA A 144 23.12 -30.57 16.80
C ALA A 144 21.68 -30.15 16.61
N ALA A 145 21.47 -28.85 16.54
CA ALA A 145 20.16 -28.30 16.25
C ALA A 145 20.22 -26.99 15.41
N LEU A 146 19.15 -26.76 14.67
CA LEU A 146 18.85 -25.55 13.94
C LEU A 146 17.56 -24.97 14.52
N SER A 147 17.50 -23.66 14.79
CA SER A 147 16.28 -23.05 15.32
C SER A 147 16.05 -21.65 14.79
N GLN A 148 14.77 -21.26 14.74
CA GLN A 148 14.35 -19.91 14.39
C GLN A 148 13.22 -19.43 15.30
N ARG A 149 13.29 -18.14 15.72
CA ARG A 149 12.21 -17.50 16.47
C ARG A 149 11.04 -17.24 15.54
N VAL A 150 9.82 -17.52 16.02
CA VAL A 150 8.57 -17.31 15.28
C VAL A 150 7.50 -16.69 16.17
N TYR A 151 6.58 -15.96 15.55
CA TYR A 151 5.34 -15.47 16.19
C TYR A 151 4.15 -16.08 15.47
N LEU A 152 3.49 -17.04 16.11
CA LEU A 152 2.40 -17.79 15.51
C LEU A 152 1.04 -17.11 15.76
N PRO A 153 0.13 -17.04 14.78
CA PRO A 153 -1.19 -16.43 14.91
C PRO A 153 -2.18 -17.34 15.68
N VAL A 154 -1.79 -17.79 16.88
CA VAL A 154 -2.56 -18.74 17.72
C VAL A 154 -3.92 -18.23 18.19
N TYR A 155 -4.18 -16.93 18.08
CA TYR A 155 -5.47 -16.31 18.40
C TYR A 155 -6.56 -16.64 17.39
N ARG A 156 -6.19 -17.06 16.16
CA ARG A 156 -7.14 -17.38 15.08
C ARG A 156 -7.05 -18.82 14.59
N VAL A 157 -5.86 -19.43 14.64
CA VAL A 157 -5.62 -20.78 14.13
C VAL A 157 -4.67 -21.54 15.03
N ARG A 158 -4.88 -22.85 15.16
CA ARG A 158 -4.01 -23.76 15.91
C ARG A 158 -3.41 -24.85 15.04
N GLY A 159 -3.90 -25.02 13.83
CA GLY A 159 -3.38 -25.94 12.84
C GLY A 159 -2.21 -25.33 12.08
N TYR A 160 -1.14 -26.10 11.90
CA TYR A 160 0.06 -25.70 11.17
C TYR A 160 0.59 -26.85 10.35
N THR A 161 1.02 -26.54 9.13
CA THR A 161 1.70 -27.47 8.24
C THR A 161 3.17 -27.08 8.14
N LEU A 162 4.04 -27.95 8.65
CA LEU A 162 5.49 -27.87 8.47
C LEU A 162 5.89 -28.74 7.29
N THR A 163 6.73 -28.20 6.39
CA THR A 163 7.42 -28.98 5.37
C THR A 163 8.92 -28.77 5.49
N LEU A 164 9.69 -29.83 5.23
CA LEU A 164 11.15 -29.76 5.12
C LEU A 164 11.65 -30.87 4.20
N TRP A 165 12.80 -30.64 3.57
CA TRP A 165 13.48 -31.68 2.83
C TRP A 165 14.61 -32.24 3.65
N THR A 166 14.75 -33.58 3.61
CA THR A 166 15.75 -34.30 4.42
C THR A 166 16.39 -35.43 3.64
N ARG A 167 17.64 -35.77 3.99
CA ARG A 167 18.35 -36.98 3.57
C ARG A 167 19.34 -37.45 4.65
N ALA A 168 19.73 -38.68 4.58
CA ALA A 168 20.76 -39.27 5.48
C ALA A 168 21.87 -39.89 4.62
N PRO A 169 22.92 -39.14 4.23
CA PRO A 169 23.93 -39.58 3.24
C PRO A 169 24.73 -40.78 3.67
N ALA A 170 24.92 -40.98 4.96
CA ALA A 170 25.76 -42.04 5.55
C ALA A 170 24.95 -43.12 6.30
N GLY A 171 23.70 -43.35 5.93
CA GLY A 171 22.87 -44.36 6.57
C GLY A 171 21.53 -43.79 7.05
N ALA A 172 21.03 -44.25 8.21
CA ALA A 172 19.81 -43.75 8.81
C ALA A 172 20.11 -42.85 10.01
N GLY A 173 19.36 -41.73 10.13
CA GLY A 173 19.44 -40.82 11.27
C GLY A 173 18.04 -40.40 11.71
N GLN A 174 17.93 -39.80 12.86
CA GLN A 174 16.68 -39.28 13.40
C GLN A 174 16.81 -37.83 13.79
N VAL A 175 15.75 -37.07 13.49
CA VAL A 175 15.60 -35.69 13.93
C VAL A 175 14.27 -35.50 14.64
N SER A 176 14.27 -34.66 15.69
CA SER A 176 13.06 -34.17 16.34
C SER A 176 12.79 -32.76 15.76
N VAL A 177 11.56 -32.53 15.37
CA VAL A 177 11.09 -31.21 14.97
C VAL A 177 10.04 -30.74 15.93
N ALA A 178 10.19 -29.55 16.53
CA ALA A 178 9.34 -29.08 17.61
C ALA A 178 9.08 -27.57 17.51
N VAL A 179 7.90 -27.15 17.96
CA VAL A 179 7.64 -25.73 18.30
C VAL A 179 7.65 -25.61 19.81
N ARG A 180 8.48 -24.74 20.35
CA ARG A 180 8.65 -24.47 21.77
C ARG A 180 8.20 -23.07 22.13
N ALA A 181 7.40 -22.92 23.19
CA ALA A 181 7.00 -21.61 23.71
C ALA A 181 8.20 -20.92 24.39
N GLY A 182 8.32 -19.58 24.22
CA GLY A 182 9.40 -18.80 24.81
C GLY A 182 10.51 -18.45 23.81
N GLY A 183 11.55 -17.78 24.26
CA GLY A 183 12.66 -17.31 23.42
C GLY A 183 12.58 -15.83 23.10
N GLU A 184 12.12 -15.01 24.06
CA GLU A 184 11.99 -13.55 23.93
C GLU A 184 13.35 -12.82 23.88
N SER A 185 14.46 -13.45 24.24
CA SER A 185 15.78 -12.86 24.15
C SER A 185 16.22 -12.70 22.69
N GLU A 186 16.62 -11.52 22.30
CA GLU A 186 17.15 -11.17 20.97
C GLU A 186 18.63 -11.61 20.77
N GLY A 187 19.06 -12.67 21.39
CA GLY A 187 20.42 -13.18 21.26
C GLY A 187 20.47 -14.57 20.63
N PRO A 188 21.63 -14.98 20.11
CA PRO A 188 21.82 -16.35 19.68
C PRO A 188 21.45 -17.29 20.83
N PHE A 189 20.79 -18.39 20.49
CA PHE A 189 20.35 -19.41 21.42
C PHE A 189 21.57 -20.04 22.12
N GLN A 190 22.09 -19.42 23.20
CA GLN A 190 23.28 -19.85 23.92
C GLN A 190 23.04 -20.92 24.98
N ALA A 191 21.78 -21.18 25.30
CA ALA A 191 21.43 -22.24 26.25
C ALA A 191 20.83 -23.41 25.47
N GLY A 192 21.35 -24.60 25.69
CA GLY A 192 20.95 -25.83 25.01
C GLY A 192 19.42 -26.04 24.96
N LEU A 193 18.95 -27.03 24.23
CA LEU A 193 17.54 -27.39 24.00
C LEU A 193 16.63 -27.32 25.25
N GLU A 194 17.21 -27.43 26.47
CA GLU A 194 16.49 -27.36 27.73
C GLU A 194 16.00 -25.98 28.13
N ALA A 195 16.68 -24.92 27.72
CA ALA A 195 16.29 -23.54 28.07
C ALA A 195 15.07 -23.00 27.28
N ALA A 196 14.67 -23.69 26.23
CA ALA A 196 13.53 -23.31 25.39
C ALA A 196 12.15 -23.80 25.89
N GLY A 197 12.04 -24.26 27.15
CA GLY A 197 10.78 -24.75 27.70
C GLY A 197 10.31 -26.10 27.11
N ARG A 198 9.18 -26.61 27.60
CA ARG A 198 8.58 -27.84 27.03
C ARG A 198 8.05 -27.55 25.61
N PRO A 199 8.20 -28.51 24.66
CA PRO A 199 7.62 -28.37 23.34
C PRO A 199 6.10 -28.26 23.43
N ALA A 200 5.54 -27.28 22.74
CA ALA A 200 4.09 -27.17 22.55
C ALA A 200 3.56 -28.30 21.64
N VAL A 201 4.35 -28.61 20.60
CA VAL A 201 4.17 -29.79 19.73
C VAL A 201 5.55 -30.27 19.27
N PHE A 202 5.66 -31.56 18.97
CA PHE A 202 6.86 -32.14 18.35
C PHE A 202 6.53 -33.37 17.51
N SER A 203 7.44 -33.71 16.62
CA SER A 203 7.43 -34.96 15.84
C SER A 203 8.84 -35.49 15.70
N THR A 204 9.00 -36.80 15.72
CA THR A 204 10.28 -37.48 15.43
C THR A 204 10.22 -38.06 14.03
N LEU A 205 11.22 -37.76 13.22
CA LEU A 205 11.36 -38.27 11.86
C LEU A 205 12.54 -39.21 11.79
N THR A 206 12.33 -40.40 11.23
CA THR A 206 13.40 -41.33 10.88
C THR A 206 13.73 -41.12 9.38
N ILE A 207 14.93 -40.69 9.11
CA ILE A 207 15.43 -40.36 7.76
C ILE A 207 16.38 -41.47 7.32
N SER A 208 16.18 -41.95 6.09
CA SER A 208 17.03 -43.03 5.54
C SER A 208 17.33 -42.74 4.07
N GLY A 209 18.56 -43.07 3.65
CA GLY A 209 19.02 -42.95 2.29
C GLY A 209 19.56 -41.58 1.91
N ALA A 210 20.38 -41.58 0.86
CA ALA A 210 21.11 -40.39 0.38
C ALA A 210 20.27 -39.48 -0.53
N ALA A 211 19.10 -39.92 -0.97
CA ALA A 211 18.19 -39.12 -1.78
C ALA A 211 17.41 -38.15 -0.89
N TRP A 212 17.14 -36.97 -1.42
CA TRP A 212 16.28 -35.98 -0.76
C TRP A 212 14.82 -36.42 -0.78
N HIS A 213 14.14 -36.32 0.36
CA HIS A 213 12.73 -36.61 0.53
C HIS A 213 12.03 -35.47 1.26
N LYS A 214 10.87 -35.06 0.72
CA LYS A 214 10.00 -34.07 1.38
C LYS A 214 9.27 -34.73 2.55
N GLN A 215 9.42 -34.14 3.72
CA GLN A 215 8.64 -34.46 4.91
C GLN A 215 7.52 -33.42 5.04
N THR A 216 6.33 -33.87 5.42
CA THR A 216 5.19 -32.99 5.72
C THR A 216 4.59 -33.40 7.05
N ILE A 217 4.47 -32.46 7.95
CA ILE A 217 3.95 -32.68 9.31
C ILE A 217 2.78 -31.70 9.52
N HIS A 218 1.66 -32.26 9.96
CA HIS A 218 0.51 -31.44 10.37
C HIS A 218 0.42 -31.43 11.89
N TRP A 219 0.45 -30.26 12.47
CA TRP A 219 0.34 -30.05 13.91
C TRP A 219 -0.95 -29.32 14.27
N THR A 220 -1.52 -29.70 15.41
CA THR A 220 -2.53 -28.88 16.10
C THR A 220 -1.99 -28.48 17.46
N LEU A 221 -1.68 -27.23 17.65
CA LEU A 221 -1.22 -26.69 18.92
C LEU A 221 -2.29 -26.88 20.01
N PRO A 222 -1.95 -27.41 21.18
CA PRO A 222 -2.87 -27.41 22.32
C PRO A 222 -3.33 -26.00 22.68
N ALA A 223 -4.56 -25.85 23.11
CA ALA A 223 -5.07 -24.56 23.55
C ALA A 223 -4.23 -24.01 24.71
N GLY A 224 -3.77 -22.78 24.60
CA GLY A 224 -2.96 -22.11 25.63
C GLY A 224 -1.50 -22.55 25.71
N ALA A 225 -1.03 -23.43 24.82
CA ALA A 225 0.38 -23.83 24.78
C ALA A 225 1.33 -22.69 24.41
N ILE A 226 0.85 -21.73 23.63
CA ILE A 226 1.53 -20.48 23.31
C ILE A 226 0.48 -19.37 23.50
N ALA A 227 0.84 -18.30 24.19
CA ALA A 227 -0.06 -17.17 24.39
C ALA A 227 -0.08 -16.26 23.15
N LYS A 228 -1.16 -15.50 23.00
CA LYS A 228 -1.27 -14.47 21.96
C LYS A 228 -0.13 -13.47 22.09
N GLY A 229 0.62 -13.26 21.02
CA GLY A 229 1.76 -12.34 20.97
C GLY A 229 3.04 -12.88 21.62
N GLN A 230 3.03 -14.09 22.14
CA GLN A 230 4.20 -14.74 22.72
C GLN A 230 5.12 -15.27 21.61
N ALA A 231 6.42 -15.05 21.79
CA ALA A 231 7.44 -15.68 20.96
C ALA A 231 7.45 -17.20 21.14
N ALA A 232 7.75 -17.90 20.08
CA ALA A 232 8.03 -19.33 20.06
C ALA A 232 9.28 -19.59 19.22
N ARG A 233 9.82 -20.83 19.28
CA ARG A 233 10.91 -21.27 18.42
C ARG A 233 10.51 -22.55 17.69
N LEU A 234 10.72 -22.56 16.37
CA LEU A 234 10.85 -23.81 15.62
C LEU A 234 12.25 -24.35 15.87
N VAL A 235 12.36 -25.62 16.23
CA VAL A 235 13.64 -26.30 16.48
C VAL A 235 13.67 -27.58 15.66
N VAL A 236 14.73 -27.80 14.89
CA VAL A 236 15.06 -29.07 14.22
C VAL A 236 16.34 -29.62 14.85
N ALA A 237 16.26 -30.72 15.58
CA ALA A 237 17.36 -31.25 16.37
C ALA A 237 17.66 -32.69 15.99
N HIS A 238 18.94 -33.06 15.86
CA HIS A 238 19.36 -34.44 15.73
C HIS A 238 19.10 -35.19 17.04
N THR A 239 18.61 -36.43 16.97
CA THR A 239 18.31 -37.23 18.14
C THR A 239 19.11 -38.52 18.23
N SER A 240 19.36 -39.18 17.10
CA SER A 240 20.14 -40.43 17.09
C SER A 240 20.54 -40.83 15.65
N GLY A 241 21.45 -41.79 15.56
CA GLY A 241 21.89 -42.39 14.29
C GLY A 241 22.90 -41.58 13.51
N GLY A 242 22.92 -41.72 12.20
CA GLY A 242 23.83 -41.02 11.29
C GLY A 242 23.41 -39.57 11.09
N ALA A 243 24.31 -38.79 10.45
CA ALA A 243 24.03 -37.40 10.13
C ALA A 243 22.84 -37.25 9.16
N VAL A 244 22.03 -36.20 9.39
CA VAL A 244 20.89 -35.82 8.59
C VAL A 244 21.13 -34.43 7.97
N ASP A 245 21.01 -34.34 6.67
CA ASP A 245 20.96 -33.03 5.96
C ASP A 245 19.51 -32.56 5.93
N VAL A 246 19.32 -31.26 6.19
CA VAL A 246 18.01 -30.58 6.25
C VAL A 246 18.05 -29.37 5.33
N ASP A 247 16.96 -29.14 4.60
CA ASP A 247 16.81 -28.02 3.68
C ASP A 247 15.33 -27.67 3.44
N GLN A 248 15.06 -26.51 2.82
CA GLN A 248 13.74 -26.10 2.37
C GLN A 248 12.65 -26.21 3.47
N ILE A 249 12.85 -25.52 4.58
CA ILE A 249 11.94 -25.55 5.71
C ILE A 249 10.87 -24.47 5.55
N SER A 250 9.59 -24.82 5.72
CA SER A 250 8.48 -23.84 5.78
C SER A 250 7.46 -24.24 6.84
N LEU A 251 6.84 -23.23 7.45
CA LEU A 251 5.82 -23.41 8.50
C LEU A 251 4.61 -22.52 8.24
N PHE A 252 3.58 -23.07 7.63
CA PHE A 252 2.37 -22.34 7.30
C PHE A 252 1.25 -22.59 8.31
N PRO A 253 0.49 -21.56 8.73
CA PRO A 253 -0.78 -21.75 9.39
C PRO A 253 -1.80 -22.35 8.39
N ASP A 254 -2.64 -23.28 8.86
CA ASP A 254 -3.57 -24.02 7.98
C ASP A 254 -4.71 -23.13 7.41
N ASP A 255 -4.88 -21.91 7.93
CA ASP A 255 -5.83 -20.92 7.42
C ASP A 255 -5.24 -19.95 6.37
N ALA A 256 -3.99 -20.15 5.97
CA ALA A 256 -3.39 -19.35 4.89
C ALA A 256 -4.20 -19.43 3.59
N VAL A 257 -4.39 -18.30 2.92
CA VAL A 257 -5.15 -18.20 1.68
C VAL A 257 -4.19 -18.09 0.51
N ASP A 258 -3.97 -19.18 -0.21
CA ASP A 258 -3.00 -19.23 -1.33
C ASP A 258 -1.60 -18.70 -0.92
N GLY A 259 -1.16 -19.04 0.29
CA GLY A 259 0.10 -18.58 0.87
C GLY A 259 0.03 -17.19 1.54
N MET A 260 -1.08 -16.46 1.39
CA MET A 260 -1.25 -15.13 2.00
C MET A 260 -1.83 -15.23 3.42
N ASP A 261 -1.43 -14.28 4.27
CA ASP A 261 -1.99 -14.13 5.61
C ASP A 261 -3.43 -13.60 5.57
N PRO A 262 -4.41 -14.29 6.19
CA PRO A 262 -5.82 -13.91 6.13
C PRO A 262 -6.13 -12.56 6.78
N ASP A 263 -5.39 -12.14 7.81
CA ASP A 263 -5.62 -10.85 8.47
C ASP A 263 -5.14 -9.70 7.58
N SER A 264 -3.98 -9.86 6.95
CA SER A 264 -3.45 -8.90 5.98
C SER A 264 -4.40 -8.76 4.77
N LEU A 265 -4.91 -9.88 4.25
CA LEU A 265 -5.92 -9.85 3.18
C LEU A 265 -7.21 -9.15 3.61
N ARG A 266 -7.68 -9.39 4.84
CA ARG A 266 -8.89 -8.75 5.35
C ARG A 266 -8.73 -7.25 5.46
N ALA A 267 -7.60 -6.79 6.02
CA ALA A 267 -7.29 -5.37 6.14
C ALA A 267 -7.14 -4.70 4.75
N ALA A 268 -6.44 -5.34 3.83
CA ALA A 268 -6.26 -4.83 2.47
C ALA A 268 -7.59 -4.77 1.68
N ARG A 269 -8.47 -5.76 1.83
CA ARG A 269 -9.82 -5.73 1.24
C ARG A 269 -10.69 -4.61 1.80
N ALA A 270 -10.64 -4.40 3.11
CA ALA A 270 -11.39 -3.31 3.76
C ALA A 270 -10.91 -1.92 3.35
N TRP A 271 -9.73 -1.82 2.81
CA TRP A 271 -9.17 -0.58 2.24
C TRP A 271 -9.73 -0.26 0.85
N HIS A 272 -10.28 -1.26 0.13
CA HIS A 272 -10.82 -1.10 -1.22
C HIS A 272 -9.79 -0.61 -2.24
N ILE A 273 -8.61 -1.21 -2.24
CA ILE A 273 -7.52 -0.85 -3.15
C ILE A 273 -7.91 -1.14 -4.61
N PRO A 274 -8.04 -0.13 -5.49
CA PRO A 274 -8.47 -0.34 -6.88
C PRO A 274 -7.33 -0.78 -7.80
N ILE A 275 -6.10 -0.40 -7.47
CA ILE A 275 -4.89 -0.73 -8.22
C ILE A 275 -3.75 -1.05 -7.26
N LEU A 276 -3.01 -2.09 -7.57
CA LEU A 276 -1.85 -2.53 -6.80
C LEU A 276 -0.62 -2.55 -7.70
N ARG A 277 0.42 -1.84 -7.28
CA ARG A 277 1.72 -1.74 -7.95
C ARG A 277 2.72 -2.70 -7.29
N LEU A 278 3.46 -3.48 -8.11
CA LEU A 278 4.68 -4.19 -7.70
C LEU A 278 5.87 -3.45 -8.29
N SER A 279 6.58 -2.71 -7.48
CA SER A 279 7.73 -1.89 -7.89
C SER A 279 8.47 -1.38 -6.65
N GLY A 280 9.17 -0.27 -6.75
CA GLY A 280 10.02 0.35 -5.76
C GLY A 280 11.48 0.18 -6.09
N ASN A 281 12.37 0.52 -5.17
CA ASN A 281 13.82 0.46 -5.37
C ASN A 281 14.31 -0.95 -5.74
N TYR A 282 13.67 -1.98 -5.18
CA TYR A 282 13.96 -3.38 -5.49
C TYR A 282 13.78 -3.72 -6.98
N SER A 283 12.80 -3.07 -7.66
CA SER A 283 12.50 -3.39 -9.05
C SER A 283 13.67 -3.17 -10.01
N SER A 284 14.58 -2.26 -9.67
CA SER A 284 15.77 -1.95 -10.50
C SER A 284 16.83 -3.06 -10.57
N GLY A 285 16.74 -4.05 -9.65
CA GLY A 285 17.60 -5.26 -9.65
C GLY A 285 16.78 -6.56 -9.64
N TYR A 286 15.45 -6.50 -9.81
CA TYR A 286 14.60 -7.69 -9.74
C TYR A 286 14.60 -8.48 -11.05
N HIS A 287 15.10 -9.70 -10.99
CA HIS A 287 15.10 -10.64 -12.10
C HIS A 287 13.88 -11.57 -12.02
N TRP A 288 12.78 -11.16 -12.60
CA TRP A 288 11.45 -11.77 -12.46
C TRP A 288 11.40 -13.30 -12.69
N ARG A 289 12.34 -13.85 -13.51
CA ARG A 289 12.41 -15.29 -13.75
C ARG A 289 12.80 -16.09 -12.52
N GLN A 290 13.49 -15.47 -11.56
CA GLN A 290 13.85 -16.08 -10.30
C GLN A 290 12.63 -16.24 -9.37
N GLY A 291 11.60 -15.39 -9.54
CA GLY A 291 10.38 -15.41 -8.73
C GLY A 291 9.21 -16.19 -9.36
N ILE A 292 9.46 -17.13 -10.26
CA ILE A 292 8.40 -17.97 -10.89
C ILE A 292 8.76 -19.45 -10.86
N GLY A 293 7.77 -20.32 -11.10
CA GLY A 293 7.93 -21.77 -11.03
C GLY A 293 7.88 -22.33 -9.59
N PRO A 294 8.29 -23.59 -9.38
CA PRO A 294 8.27 -24.21 -8.05
C PRO A 294 9.13 -23.41 -7.05
N ARG A 295 8.58 -23.13 -5.88
CA ARG A 295 9.26 -22.30 -4.86
C ARG A 295 10.59 -22.88 -4.39
N GLU A 296 10.67 -24.19 -4.28
CA GLU A 296 11.89 -24.89 -3.88
C GLU A 296 13.05 -24.76 -4.87
N ALA A 297 12.75 -24.36 -6.12
CA ALA A 297 13.73 -24.13 -7.18
C ALA A 297 14.08 -22.65 -7.35
N ARG A 298 13.43 -21.75 -6.61
CA ARG A 298 13.73 -20.32 -6.67
C ARG A 298 14.97 -20.01 -5.83
N PRO A 299 15.92 -19.20 -6.35
CA PRO A 299 17.10 -18.84 -5.58
C PRO A 299 16.74 -17.95 -4.40
N THR A 300 17.52 -18.02 -3.34
CA THR A 300 17.54 -17.02 -2.29
C THR A 300 18.73 -16.11 -2.54
N ASP A 301 18.47 -14.83 -2.70
CA ASP A 301 19.48 -13.83 -3.00
C ASP A 301 19.47 -12.71 -1.94
N ARG A 302 20.54 -11.92 -1.92
CA ARG A 302 20.54 -10.68 -1.15
C ARG A 302 19.60 -9.68 -1.81
N ASN A 303 18.74 -9.05 -1.02
CA ASN A 303 17.99 -7.91 -1.50
C ASN A 303 18.95 -6.73 -1.71
N VAL A 304 19.20 -6.41 -2.99
CA VAL A 304 20.23 -5.44 -3.38
C VAL A 304 19.83 -3.98 -3.11
N ALA A 305 18.54 -3.72 -2.93
CA ALA A 305 18.03 -2.38 -2.65
C ALA A 305 17.98 -2.08 -1.14
N TRP A 306 17.52 -3.05 -0.35
CA TRP A 306 17.18 -2.83 1.06
C TRP A 306 18.04 -3.62 2.04
N GLY A 307 18.84 -4.55 1.56
CA GLY A 307 19.53 -5.51 2.40
C GLY A 307 18.62 -6.66 2.83
N GLY A 308 19.16 -7.56 3.66
CA GLY A 308 18.46 -8.79 4.04
C GLY A 308 18.38 -9.80 2.90
N VAL A 309 17.50 -10.77 3.03
CA VAL A 309 17.37 -11.92 2.15
C VAL A 309 16.03 -11.93 1.44
N ASP A 310 16.02 -12.18 0.13
CA ASP A 310 14.83 -12.48 -0.64
C ASP A 310 14.85 -13.94 -1.11
N SER A 311 13.95 -14.75 -0.59
CA SER A 311 13.78 -16.16 -0.99
C SER A 311 12.97 -16.30 -2.28
N HIS A 312 12.54 -15.22 -2.89
CA HIS A 312 11.65 -15.20 -4.05
C HIS A 312 10.35 -16.03 -3.87
N ALA A 313 10.00 -16.36 -2.63
CA ALA A 313 8.76 -17.09 -2.34
C ALA A 313 7.50 -16.31 -2.74
N PHE A 314 7.61 -14.99 -2.78
CA PHE A 314 6.61 -14.08 -3.32
C PHE A 314 7.15 -13.43 -4.60
N GLY A 315 6.69 -13.91 -5.74
CA GLY A 315 7.09 -13.39 -7.05
C GLY A 315 5.89 -12.96 -7.89
N THR A 316 6.04 -13.05 -9.22
CA THR A 316 5.01 -12.60 -10.17
C THR A 316 3.66 -13.29 -9.95
N ASP A 317 3.66 -14.61 -9.80
CA ASP A 317 2.42 -15.40 -9.69
C ASP A 317 1.68 -15.10 -8.39
N GLU A 318 2.42 -14.96 -7.29
CA GLU A 318 1.88 -14.60 -5.97
C GLU A 318 1.33 -13.16 -5.98
N PHE A 319 2.01 -12.23 -6.65
CA PHE A 319 1.51 -10.86 -6.82
C PHE A 319 0.21 -10.81 -7.63
N LEU A 320 0.15 -11.51 -8.77
CA LEU A 320 -1.06 -11.58 -9.59
C LEU A 320 -2.23 -12.21 -8.82
N ASN A 321 -1.93 -13.22 -8.01
CA ASN A 321 -2.92 -13.85 -7.13
C ASN A 321 -3.38 -12.91 -6.01
N LEU A 322 -2.47 -12.18 -5.36
CA LEU A 322 -2.82 -11.15 -4.38
C LEU A 322 -3.76 -10.11 -4.98
N ALA A 323 -3.43 -9.56 -6.13
CA ALA A 323 -4.28 -8.59 -6.83
C ALA A 323 -5.67 -9.18 -7.16
N ARG A 324 -5.74 -10.47 -7.55
CA ARG A 324 -7.00 -11.20 -7.75
C ARG A 324 -7.81 -11.30 -6.45
N LEU A 325 -7.17 -11.66 -5.35
CA LEU A 325 -7.82 -11.78 -4.04
C LEU A 325 -8.36 -10.43 -3.54
N LEU A 326 -7.71 -9.33 -3.90
CA LEU A 326 -8.13 -7.97 -3.55
C LEU A 326 -9.14 -7.37 -4.54
N GLY A 327 -9.27 -7.93 -5.75
CA GLY A 327 -10.05 -7.33 -6.84
C GLY A 327 -9.37 -6.12 -7.47
N ALA A 328 -8.06 -5.95 -7.27
CA ALA A 328 -7.28 -4.81 -7.74
C ALA A 328 -6.79 -5.01 -9.19
N THR A 329 -6.66 -3.91 -9.92
CA THR A 329 -5.91 -3.84 -11.18
C THR A 329 -4.41 -3.93 -10.87
N THR A 330 -3.64 -4.53 -11.77
CA THR A 330 -2.19 -4.73 -11.59
C THR A 330 -1.36 -3.68 -12.33
N GLN A 331 -0.33 -3.19 -11.65
CA GLN A 331 0.75 -2.36 -12.19
C GLN A 331 2.08 -2.99 -11.80
N ILE A 332 3.02 -3.08 -12.73
CA ILE A 332 4.37 -3.63 -12.47
C ILE A 332 5.45 -2.66 -12.94
N GLY A 333 6.46 -2.43 -12.09
CA GLY A 333 7.70 -1.75 -12.45
C GLY A 333 8.67 -2.72 -13.14
N ALA A 334 8.96 -2.45 -14.41
CA ALA A 334 9.94 -3.23 -15.18
C ALA A 334 11.36 -2.86 -14.73
N ASN A 335 12.22 -3.87 -14.59
CA ASN A 335 13.63 -3.68 -14.27
C ASN A 335 14.36 -2.95 -15.43
N ALA A 336 14.41 -1.62 -15.34
CA ALA A 336 15.20 -0.78 -16.22
C ALA A 336 16.53 -0.35 -15.57
N GLY A 337 16.88 -0.90 -14.43
CA GLY A 337 18.18 -0.72 -13.78
C GLY A 337 19.28 -1.54 -14.46
N ASP A 338 19.32 -2.83 -14.18
CA ASP A 338 20.27 -3.79 -14.77
C ASP A 338 19.61 -4.79 -15.74
N GLY A 339 18.28 -4.73 -15.91
CA GLY A 339 17.55 -5.55 -16.86
C GLY A 339 17.65 -5.06 -18.31
N THR A 340 16.99 -5.79 -19.22
CA THR A 340 17.00 -5.49 -20.65
C THR A 340 15.58 -5.35 -21.22
N PRO A 341 15.39 -4.59 -22.32
CA PRO A 341 14.12 -4.52 -23.02
C PRO A 341 13.53 -5.90 -23.40
N ALA A 342 14.40 -6.84 -23.80
CA ALA A 342 13.97 -8.20 -24.14
C ALA A 342 13.44 -8.97 -22.92
N GLN A 343 14.05 -8.80 -21.76
CA GLN A 343 13.55 -9.38 -20.49
C GLN A 343 12.21 -8.79 -20.09
N ALA A 344 12.03 -7.47 -20.20
CA ALA A 344 10.76 -6.81 -19.92
C ALA A 344 9.65 -7.28 -20.89
N ALA A 345 9.93 -7.34 -22.19
CA ALA A 345 9.00 -7.88 -23.19
C ALA A 345 8.64 -9.35 -22.92
N ALA A 346 9.60 -10.16 -22.46
CA ALA A 346 9.34 -11.54 -22.06
C ALA A 346 8.45 -11.63 -20.81
N TRP A 347 8.60 -10.68 -19.87
CA TRP A 347 7.73 -10.60 -18.69
C TRP A 347 6.30 -10.23 -19.06
N VAL A 348 6.10 -9.27 -19.97
CA VAL A 348 4.77 -8.95 -20.52
C VAL A 348 4.12 -10.21 -21.12
N ARG A 349 4.85 -10.96 -21.97
CA ARG A 349 4.33 -12.21 -22.55
C ARG A 349 4.00 -13.26 -21.49
N TYR A 350 4.85 -13.40 -20.47
CA TYR A 350 4.60 -14.31 -19.35
C TYR A 350 3.30 -13.95 -18.63
N CYS A 351 3.13 -12.69 -18.24
CA CYS A 351 1.91 -12.23 -17.56
C CYS A 351 0.65 -12.41 -18.42
N ASN A 352 0.75 -12.18 -19.74
CA ASN A 352 -0.38 -12.38 -20.65
C ASN A 352 -0.80 -13.85 -20.79
N ALA A 353 0.12 -14.80 -20.59
CA ALA A 353 -0.18 -16.23 -20.56
C ALA A 353 -0.85 -16.69 -19.26
N GLN A 354 -0.84 -15.86 -18.21
CA GLN A 354 -1.51 -16.13 -16.95
C GLN A 354 -3.02 -15.79 -17.03
N THR A 355 -3.75 -16.16 -16.01
CA THR A 355 -5.19 -15.86 -15.92
C THR A 355 -5.51 -14.36 -15.79
N ARG A 356 -4.52 -13.53 -15.48
CA ARG A 356 -4.64 -12.07 -15.36
C ARG A 356 -3.51 -11.36 -16.11
N ARG A 357 -3.91 -10.60 -17.12
CA ARG A 357 -3.06 -9.66 -17.83
C ARG A 357 -2.67 -8.50 -16.93
N VAL A 358 -1.44 -8.01 -17.03
CA VAL A 358 -0.97 -6.76 -16.41
C VAL A 358 -1.16 -5.62 -17.41
N PRO A 359 -2.12 -4.71 -17.18
CA PRO A 359 -2.39 -3.63 -18.12
C PRO A 359 -1.43 -2.45 -18.01
N LEU A 360 -0.81 -2.24 -16.85
CA LEU A 360 0.01 -1.07 -16.55
C LEU A 360 1.45 -1.46 -16.22
N TRP A 361 2.38 -0.83 -16.93
CA TRP A 361 3.81 -1.07 -16.77
C TRP A 361 4.57 0.24 -16.59
N GLU A 362 5.31 0.34 -15.51
CA GLU A 362 6.23 1.43 -15.24
C GLU A 362 7.63 1.05 -15.70
N ILE A 363 8.31 1.91 -16.44
CA ILE A 363 9.65 1.63 -16.98
C ILE A 363 10.68 2.28 -16.06
N GLY A 364 11.25 1.46 -15.18
CA GLY A 364 12.18 1.89 -14.13
C GLY A 364 11.47 2.45 -12.89
N ASN A 365 12.27 2.73 -11.87
CA ASN A 365 11.89 3.37 -10.62
C ASN A 365 13.01 4.31 -10.21
N GLU A 366 12.72 5.60 -9.98
CA GLU A 366 13.66 6.60 -9.47
C GLU A 366 15.06 6.59 -10.11
N LEU A 367 15.14 6.31 -11.41
CA LEU A 367 16.44 6.14 -12.12
C LEU A 367 17.35 7.37 -12.05
N TYR A 368 16.83 8.51 -11.58
CA TYR A 368 17.59 9.73 -11.30
C TYR A 368 18.40 9.63 -9.98
N GLY A 369 18.05 8.69 -9.09
CA GLY A 369 18.65 8.59 -7.76
C GLY A 369 19.89 7.73 -7.72
N GLY A 370 20.99 8.24 -7.14
CA GLY A 370 22.23 7.47 -6.98
C GLY A 370 22.12 6.22 -6.10
N TRP A 371 20.99 6.03 -5.41
CA TRP A 371 20.65 4.82 -4.66
C TRP A 371 20.09 3.69 -5.53
N GLN A 372 19.68 4.00 -6.78
CA GLN A 372 19.13 3.02 -7.70
C GLN A 372 20.22 2.24 -8.42
N ILE A 373 20.03 0.93 -8.55
CA ILE A 373 20.82 0.12 -9.47
C ILE A 373 20.60 0.65 -10.88
N GLY A 374 21.69 0.89 -11.60
CA GLY A 374 21.62 1.38 -12.96
C GLY A 374 21.06 2.79 -13.09
N HIS A 375 21.14 3.63 -12.03
CA HIS A 375 20.79 5.05 -12.12
C HIS A 375 21.51 5.72 -13.31
N THR A 376 20.90 6.77 -13.85
CA THR A 376 21.37 7.40 -15.09
C THR A 376 21.02 8.88 -15.11
N ASP A 377 21.49 9.59 -16.12
CA ASP A 377 21.08 10.95 -16.43
C ASP A 377 19.79 11.01 -17.29
N ALA A 378 19.33 12.20 -17.57
CA ALA A 378 18.10 12.46 -18.35
C ALA A 378 18.16 11.78 -19.74
N VAL A 379 19.32 11.83 -20.40
CA VAL A 379 19.48 11.25 -21.75
C VAL A 379 19.44 9.71 -21.69
N GLY A 380 20.10 9.14 -20.70
CA GLY A 380 20.09 7.70 -20.46
C GLY A 380 18.70 7.19 -20.12
N ASN A 381 17.92 7.91 -19.26
CA ASN A 381 16.54 7.58 -18.96
C ASN A 381 15.66 7.62 -20.22
N ALA A 382 15.78 8.67 -21.02
CA ALA A 382 15.03 8.82 -22.26
C ALA A 382 15.28 7.67 -23.24
N ALA A 383 16.55 7.30 -23.44
CA ALA A 383 16.95 6.19 -24.31
C ALA A 383 16.41 4.85 -23.80
N ARG A 384 16.48 4.58 -22.48
CA ARG A 384 15.92 3.38 -21.86
C ARG A 384 14.44 3.30 -22.03
N PHE A 385 13.72 4.40 -21.72
CA PHE A 385 12.26 4.44 -21.87
C PHE A 385 11.84 4.01 -23.28
N VAL A 386 12.43 4.61 -24.32
CA VAL A 386 12.10 4.28 -25.71
C VAL A 386 12.35 2.81 -26.00
N ALA A 387 13.54 2.31 -25.67
CA ALA A 387 13.91 0.92 -25.95
C ALA A 387 13.00 -0.10 -25.25
N PHE A 388 12.69 0.12 -23.95
CA PHE A 388 11.80 -0.75 -23.17
C PHE A 388 10.36 -0.67 -23.67
N ARG A 389 9.82 0.55 -23.86
CA ARG A 389 8.48 0.76 -24.39
C ARG A 389 8.28 0.02 -25.70
N ASP A 390 9.19 0.17 -26.66
CA ASP A 390 9.04 -0.42 -27.97
C ASP A 390 9.05 -1.94 -27.92
N ALA A 391 9.97 -2.53 -27.15
CA ALA A 391 10.02 -3.97 -26.96
C ALA A 391 8.76 -4.52 -26.23
N MET A 392 8.29 -3.82 -25.21
CA MET A 392 7.11 -4.23 -24.43
C MET A 392 5.82 -4.04 -25.23
N LYS A 393 5.67 -2.93 -25.98
CA LYS A 393 4.52 -2.70 -26.88
C LYS A 393 4.52 -3.66 -28.07
N GLN A 394 5.67 -4.13 -28.55
CA GLN A 394 5.75 -5.20 -29.52
C GLN A 394 5.25 -6.54 -28.95
N ALA A 395 5.50 -6.80 -27.66
CA ALA A 395 4.98 -8.00 -27.00
C ALA A 395 3.46 -7.92 -26.78
N ASP A 396 2.94 -6.74 -26.42
CA ASP A 396 1.51 -6.44 -26.25
C ASP A 396 1.21 -4.96 -26.50
N PRO A 397 0.67 -4.59 -27.68
CA PRO A 397 0.37 -3.18 -27.98
C PRO A 397 -0.71 -2.57 -27.09
N GLY A 398 -1.49 -3.39 -26.39
CA GLY A 398 -2.60 -2.92 -25.53
C GLY A 398 -2.20 -2.61 -24.08
N ILE A 399 -0.93 -2.76 -23.68
CA ILE A 399 -0.47 -2.31 -22.36
C ILE A 399 -0.36 -0.78 -22.32
N GLN A 400 -0.55 -0.21 -21.15
CA GLN A 400 -0.21 1.17 -20.86
C GLN A 400 1.21 1.25 -20.28
N VAL A 401 1.99 2.25 -20.68
CA VAL A 401 3.36 2.42 -20.21
C VAL A 401 3.55 3.76 -19.52
N MET A 402 4.34 3.76 -18.47
CA MET A 402 4.66 4.92 -17.66
C MET A 402 6.13 5.25 -17.79
N ALA A 403 6.44 6.52 -17.98
CA ALA A 403 7.80 7.04 -17.98
C ALA A 403 8.16 7.52 -16.58
N THR A 404 9.36 7.18 -16.10
CA THR A 404 9.92 7.73 -14.86
C THR A 404 10.16 9.23 -15.04
N GLY A 405 9.32 10.03 -14.39
CA GLY A 405 9.48 11.47 -14.26
C GLY A 405 10.26 11.83 -13.00
N LYS A 406 10.54 13.10 -12.83
CA LYS A 406 11.18 13.66 -11.64
C LYS A 406 10.42 14.89 -11.18
N GLY A 407 9.77 14.78 -10.02
CA GLY A 407 9.13 15.86 -9.30
C GLY A 407 10.07 16.52 -8.30
N ASP A 408 9.50 17.27 -7.36
CA ASP A 408 10.25 17.94 -6.30
C ASP A 408 10.42 17.04 -5.06
N GLU A 409 10.96 15.85 -5.31
CA GLU A 409 11.13 14.81 -4.30
C GLU A 409 12.23 15.19 -3.32
N PHE A 410 11.97 15.00 -2.02
CA PHE A 410 12.90 15.30 -0.93
C PHE A 410 13.45 16.73 -0.91
N GLY A 411 12.90 17.65 -1.73
CA GLY A 411 13.17 19.07 -1.69
C GLY A 411 14.49 19.56 -2.31
N PRO A 412 14.83 20.84 -2.09
CA PRO A 412 15.82 21.57 -2.89
C PRO A 412 17.29 21.13 -2.75
N ALA A 413 17.63 20.20 -1.88
CA ALA A 413 19.03 19.78 -1.65
C ALA A 413 19.59 18.83 -2.72
N GLY A 414 19.24 19.03 -4.01
CA GLY A 414 19.78 18.28 -5.13
C GLY A 414 18.89 17.15 -5.66
N LEU A 415 17.74 16.93 -5.06
CA LEU A 415 16.74 15.96 -5.49
C LEU A 415 15.46 16.62 -6.01
N GLY A 416 15.46 17.95 -6.11
CA GLY A 416 14.34 18.73 -6.63
C GLY A 416 14.02 18.42 -8.09
N ARG A 417 12.90 18.91 -8.54
CA ARG A 417 12.41 18.79 -9.92
C ARG A 417 13.51 19.14 -10.92
N ASP A 418 13.60 18.35 -11.97
CA ASP A 418 14.54 18.56 -13.07
C ASP A 418 13.78 18.62 -14.40
N ASP A 419 13.58 19.83 -14.92
CA ASP A 419 12.90 20.06 -16.19
C ASP A 419 13.60 19.32 -17.35
N ALA A 420 14.92 19.22 -17.33
CA ALA A 420 15.68 18.55 -18.36
C ALA A 420 15.40 17.04 -18.36
N TRP A 421 15.19 16.43 -17.19
CA TRP A 421 14.82 15.03 -17.07
C TRP A 421 13.48 14.74 -17.74
N ASN A 422 12.44 15.51 -17.38
CA ASN A 422 11.10 15.34 -17.91
C ASN A 422 11.05 15.65 -19.41
N ASP A 423 11.64 16.75 -19.84
CA ASP A 423 11.69 17.18 -21.25
C ASP A 423 12.39 16.13 -22.12
N ALA A 424 13.52 15.56 -21.67
CA ALA A 424 14.26 14.54 -22.41
C ALA A 424 13.42 13.29 -22.65
N VAL A 425 12.76 12.73 -21.64
CA VAL A 425 11.98 11.49 -21.78
C VAL A 425 10.72 11.73 -22.60
N LEU A 426 10.03 12.86 -22.39
CA LEU A 426 8.79 13.18 -23.09
C LEU A 426 9.01 13.46 -24.59
N ARG A 427 10.06 14.22 -24.95
CA ARG A 427 10.42 14.46 -26.36
C ARG A 427 10.91 13.21 -27.06
N ALA A 428 11.77 12.41 -26.39
CA ALA A 428 12.25 11.16 -26.96
C ALA A 428 11.09 10.16 -27.21
N ALA A 429 10.10 10.14 -26.34
CA ALA A 429 8.95 9.25 -26.48
C ALA A 429 8.19 9.46 -27.79
N VAL A 430 7.99 10.71 -28.24
CA VAL A 430 7.22 11.03 -29.44
C VAL A 430 8.09 11.24 -30.68
N ALA A 431 9.41 11.24 -30.51
CA ALA A 431 10.33 11.36 -31.63
C ALA A 431 10.11 10.24 -32.66
N ASN A 432 10.26 10.57 -33.94
CA ASN A 432 10.12 9.63 -35.06
C ASN A 432 8.76 8.89 -35.11
N GLY A 433 7.70 9.54 -34.61
CA GLY A 433 6.36 8.94 -34.55
C GLY A 433 6.19 7.88 -33.45
N GLY A 434 7.05 7.91 -32.43
CA GLY A 434 6.96 7.03 -31.26
C GLY A 434 5.65 7.21 -30.48
N ALA A 435 5.29 6.20 -29.69
CA ALA A 435 4.09 6.25 -28.84
C ALA A 435 4.35 7.10 -27.59
N ALA A 436 3.46 8.05 -27.30
CA ALA A 436 3.46 8.79 -26.05
C ALA A 436 3.40 7.84 -24.84
N PRO A 437 4.01 8.19 -23.69
CA PRO A 437 3.73 7.50 -22.46
C PRO A 437 2.28 7.75 -22.04
N ASP A 438 1.64 6.74 -21.46
CA ASP A 438 0.29 6.93 -20.90
C ASP A 438 0.35 7.76 -19.61
N TYR A 439 1.47 7.65 -18.87
CA TYR A 439 1.72 8.40 -17.64
C TYR A 439 3.16 8.90 -17.54
N LEU A 440 3.33 10.06 -16.93
CA LEU A 440 4.59 10.52 -16.34
C LEU A 440 4.49 10.29 -14.83
N THR A 441 5.41 9.52 -14.24
CA THR A 441 5.37 9.23 -12.81
C THR A 441 6.13 10.27 -12.00
N ILE A 442 5.70 10.50 -10.77
CA ILE A 442 6.41 11.28 -9.76
C ILE A 442 6.29 10.61 -8.40
N HIS A 443 7.22 10.91 -7.52
CA HIS A 443 7.25 10.42 -6.15
C HIS A 443 7.25 11.56 -5.13
N PRO A 444 6.12 12.24 -4.88
CA PRO A 444 6.03 13.31 -3.88
C PRO A 444 6.07 12.72 -2.46
N LEU A 445 7.22 12.17 -2.11
CA LEU A 445 7.52 11.63 -0.80
C LEU A 445 8.05 12.74 0.11
N VAL A 446 7.46 12.86 1.29
CA VAL A 446 8.01 13.68 2.35
C VAL A 446 8.73 12.77 3.32
N GLY A 447 10.04 12.80 3.24
CA GLY A 447 10.90 12.34 4.32
C GLY A 447 11.29 13.57 5.14
N LEU A 448 11.21 13.47 6.44
CA LEU A 448 11.73 14.51 7.34
C LEU A 448 13.11 14.09 7.83
N PRO A 449 14.18 14.23 7.03
CA PRO A 449 15.50 13.87 7.46
C PRO A 449 15.96 14.73 8.61
N GLY A 450 16.97 14.26 9.29
CA GLY A 450 17.59 14.94 10.41
C GLY A 450 17.96 16.42 10.18
N ASN A 451 17.70 16.96 8.99
CA ASN A 451 17.81 18.38 8.70
C ASN A 451 16.67 19.26 9.25
N LEU A 452 15.53 18.64 9.61
CA LEU A 452 14.54 19.27 10.50
C LEU A 452 14.82 18.90 11.96
N GLY A 453 15.69 17.93 12.22
CA GLY A 453 16.06 17.49 13.56
C GLY A 453 16.56 18.65 14.42
N GLY A 454 15.91 18.80 15.59
CA GLY A 454 16.16 19.91 16.51
C GLY A 454 15.22 21.11 16.33
N LEU A 455 14.32 21.12 15.34
CA LEU A 455 13.22 22.06 15.31
C LEU A 455 12.15 21.66 16.33
N PRO A 456 11.45 22.64 16.93
CA PRO A 456 10.24 22.34 17.70
C PRO A 456 9.21 21.60 16.84
N TYR A 457 8.55 20.59 17.40
CA TYR A 457 7.53 19.78 16.70
C TYR A 457 6.48 20.61 15.95
N ALA A 458 6.07 21.76 16.52
CA ALA A 458 5.13 22.67 15.87
C ALA A 458 5.61 23.20 14.52
N LEU A 459 6.91 23.44 14.35
CA LEU A 459 7.50 23.89 13.09
C LEU A 459 7.68 22.72 12.09
N GLU A 460 8.01 21.54 12.58
CA GLU A 460 8.01 20.33 11.76
C GLU A 460 6.61 20.01 11.23
N TRP A 461 5.60 20.09 12.11
CA TRP A 461 4.19 19.94 11.76
C TRP A 461 3.76 20.94 10.70
N GLU A 462 4.02 22.23 10.95
CA GLU A 462 3.65 23.31 10.02
C GLU A 462 4.22 23.06 8.62
N SER A 463 5.49 22.72 8.53
CA SER A 463 6.18 22.46 7.26
C SER A 463 5.64 21.21 6.57
N ALA A 464 5.45 20.12 7.30
CA ALA A 464 4.91 18.89 6.75
C ALA A 464 3.46 19.08 6.24
N MET A 465 2.62 19.75 7.02
CA MET A 465 1.21 19.98 6.64
C MET A 465 1.03 21.05 5.57
N ALA A 466 2.04 21.87 5.29
CA ALA A 466 2.05 22.83 4.20
C ALA A 466 2.44 22.18 2.85
N HIS A 467 3.23 21.10 2.85
CA HIS A 467 3.70 20.46 1.63
C HIS A 467 2.56 20.07 0.64
N PRO A 468 1.41 19.52 1.08
CA PRO A 468 0.30 19.27 0.15
C PRO A 468 -0.27 20.53 -0.52
N ALA A 469 -0.15 21.72 0.09
CA ALA A 469 -0.49 22.96 -0.57
C ALA A 469 0.53 23.33 -1.67
N PHE A 470 1.82 23.07 -1.44
CA PHE A 470 2.85 23.17 -2.47
C PHE A 470 2.58 22.21 -3.64
N LEU A 471 2.18 20.96 -3.38
CA LEU A 471 1.78 20.00 -4.42
C LEU A 471 0.64 20.58 -5.29
N ASP A 472 -0.41 21.10 -4.65
CA ASP A 472 -1.59 21.65 -5.33
C ASP A 472 -1.29 22.91 -6.14
N GLN A 473 -0.46 23.81 -5.60
CA GLN A 473 -0.24 25.15 -6.16
C GLN A 473 0.94 25.20 -7.11
N THR A 474 1.93 24.32 -6.96
CA THR A 474 3.23 24.43 -7.64
C THR A 474 3.62 23.16 -8.36
N GLU A 475 3.87 22.06 -7.67
CA GLU A 475 4.47 20.88 -8.27
C GLU A 475 3.58 20.24 -9.35
N ILE A 476 2.33 19.93 -9.02
CA ILE A 476 1.41 19.33 -10.03
C ILE A 476 1.21 20.24 -11.23
N PRO A 477 0.94 21.56 -11.10
CA PRO A 477 0.90 22.49 -12.24
C PRO A 477 2.19 22.52 -13.05
N GLU A 478 3.35 22.40 -12.41
CA GLU A 478 4.64 22.36 -13.11
C GLU A 478 4.82 21.08 -13.92
N MET A 479 4.49 19.94 -13.36
CA MET A 479 4.51 18.66 -14.06
C MET A 479 3.53 18.63 -15.24
N ILE A 480 2.36 19.26 -15.09
CA ILE A 480 1.40 19.41 -16.18
C ILE A 480 2.01 20.29 -17.30
N ARG A 481 2.72 21.36 -16.96
CA ARG A 481 3.42 22.19 -17.94
C ARG A 481 4.49 21.40 -18.69
N ASP A 482 5.25 20.52 -18.02
CA ASP A 482 6.24 19.68 -18.68
C ASP A 482 5.59 18.77 -19.74
N ILE A 483 4.45 18.16 -19.40
CA ILE A 483 3.70 17.35 -20.37
C ILE A 483 3.18 18.22 -21.52
N THR A 484 2.57 19.37 -21.23
CA THR A 484 1.90 20.20 -22.25
C THR A 484 2.85 20.98 -23.15
N LYS A 485 4.11 21.17 -22.74
CA LYS A 485 5.18 21.73 -23.59
C LYS A 485 5.49 20.87 -24.82
N VAL A 486 5.19 19.58 -24.78
CA VAL A 486 5.48 18.64 -25.86
C VAL A 486 4.20 18.39 -26.65
N GLU A 487 4.21 18.77 -27.92
CA GLU A 487 3.04 18.70 -28.78
C GLU A 487 2.43 17.30 -28.83
N GLY A 488 1.13 17.21 -28.63
CA GLY A 488 0.34 15.99 -28.73
C GLY A 488 0.34 15.09 -27.48
N LEU A 489 0.98 15.51 -26.38
CA LEU A 489 0.96 14.76 -25.11
C LEU A 489 -0.22 15.11 -24.20
N ASP A 490 -0.73 16.34 -24.27
CA ASP A 490 -1.83 16.85 -23.44
C ASP A 490 -3.10 15.99 -23.49
N ALA A 491 -3.41 15.43 -24.66
CA ALA A 491 -4.55 14.53 -24.84
C ALA A 491 -4.30 13.09 -24.37
N LYS A 492 -3.06 12.66 -24.25
CA LYS A 492 -2.68 11.24 -24.09
C LYS A 492 -2.03 10.94 -22.75
N THR A 493 -1.09 11.77 -22.30
CA THR A 493 -0.30 11.55 -21.09
C THR A 493 -0.99 12.13 -19.87
N ARG A 494 -0.94 11.41 -18.77
CA ARG A 494 -1.44 11.82 -17.45
C ARG A 494 -0.33 11.77 -16.42
N LEU A 495 -0.56 12.37 -15.27
CA LEU A 495 0.37 12.35 -14.13
C LEU A 495 0.00 11.22 -13.17
N ALA A 496 1.00 10.50 -12.71
CA ALA A 496 0.84 9.41 -11.76
C ALA A 496 1.82 9.56 -10.57
N PRO A 497 1.38 10.03 -9.41
CA PRO A 497 2.13 9.87 -8.16
C PRO A 497 2.22 8.38 -7.78
N THR A 498 3.26 7.68 -8.24
CA THR A 498 3.40 6.22 -8.02
C THR A 498 4.03 5.86 -6.69
N GLU A 499 4.57 6.84 -5.96
CA GLU A 499 4.89 6.78 -4.54
C GLU A 499 4.59 8.14 -3.91
N TRP A 500 3.81 8.15 -2.83
CA TRP A 500 3.49 9.39 -2.13
C TRP A 500 3.14 9.12 -0.67
N GLY A 501 3.36 10.11 0.16
CA GLY A 501 3.06 10.05 1.59
C GLY A 501 4.18 10.66 2.42
N ILE A 502 3.94 10.72 3.73
CA ILE A 502 4.96 11.08 4.69
C ILE A 502 5.59 9.80 5.23
N ILE A 503 6.90 9.66 5.09
CA ILE A 503 7.64 8.45 5.47
C ILE A 503 8.58 8.70 6.65
N ILE A 504 9.01 7.62 7.29
CA ILE A 504 10.13 7.65 8.25
C ILE A 504 11.41 7.31 7.48
N GLY A 505 12.45 8.06 7.65
CA GLY A 505 13.70 7.83 6.96
C GLY A 505 14.95 7.92 7.83
N GLY A 506 15.03 7.25 8.93
CA GLY A 506 16.25 7.15 9.73
C GLY A 506 16.07 7.36 11.24
N ALA A 507 17.13 7.18 12.02
CA ALA A 507 17.09 7.32 13.47
C ALA A 507 16.73 8.77 13.90
N GLY A 508 15.82 8.90 14.84
CA GLY A 508 15.35 10.19 15.38
C GLY A 508 14.06 10.73 14.75
N TRP A 509 13.47 10.00 13.82
CA TRP A 509 12.27 10.42 13.09
C TRP A 509 10.97 9.97 13.74
N GLU A 510 11.05 9.03 14.66
CA GLU A 510 9.90 8.52 15.39
C GLU A 510 9.22 9.62 16.22
N GLN A 511 9.93 10.72 16.47
CA GLN A 511 9.44 11.84 17.28
C GLN A 511 8.77 12.95 16.44
N GLY A 512 8.98 12.97 15.13
CA GLY A 512 8.38 13.94 14.21
C GLY A 512 7.05 13.48 13.59
N PRO A 513 6.40 14.36 12.80
CA PRO A 513 5.27 13.96 11.97
C PRO A 513 5.68 12.84 11.01
N ASN A 514 4.99 11.70 11.05
CA ASN A 514 5.31 10.54 10.23
C ASN A 514 4.07 9.67 9.95
N HIS A 515 4.21 8.68 9.08
CA HIS A 515 3.09 7.83 8.65
C HIS A 515 2.50 6.92 9.75
N ASN A 516 3.21 6.66 10.84
CA ASN A 516 2.74 5.75 11.88
C ASN A 516 1.79 6.40 12.88
N VAL A 517 1.75 7.73 12.93
CA VAL A 517 0.99 8.51 13.90
C VAL A 517 -0.17 9.28 13.24
N THR A 518 -0.98 9.94 14.02
CA THR A 518 -2.11 10.75 13.50
C THR A 518 -1.67 11.77 12.45
N ALA A 519 -0.48 12.33 12.58
CA ALA A 519 0.10 13.24 11.58
C ALA A 519 0.09 12.65 10.16
N GLY A 520 0.40 11.37 10.01
CA GLY A 520 0.34 10.69 8.71
C GLY A 520 -1.05 10.64 8.11
N ALA A 521 -2.08 10.47 8.94
CA ALA A 521 -3.47 10.49 8.51
C ALA A 521 -3.88 11.86 7.97
N ILE A 522 -3.47 12.93 8.65
CA ILE A 522 -3.79 14.31 8.26
C ILE A 522 -3.02 14.71 7.00
N TYR A 523 -1.72 14.39 6.93
CA TYR A 523 -0.94 14.62 5.72
C TYR A 523 -1.57 13.93 4.50
N ASN A 524 -1.94 12.65 4.63
CA ASN A 524 -2.52 11.89 3.53
C ASN A 524 -3.88 12.46 3.08
N ALA A 525 -4.68 12.99 4.01
CA ALA A 525 -5.93 13.65 3.66
C ALA A 525 -5.71 14.93 2.84
N LEU A 526 -4.74 15.74 3.24
CA LEU A 526 -4.33 16.95 2.53
C LEU A 526 -3.77 16.63 1.13
N ALA A 527 -2.92 15.61 1.03
CA ALA A 527 -2.34 15.17 -0.25
C ALA A 527 -3.42 14.61 -1.20
N LEU A 528 -4.35 13.79 -0.69
CA LEU A 528 -5.49 13.30 -1.48
C LEU A 528 -6.37 14.46 -1.97
N ASN A 529 -6.66 15.46 -1.13
CA ASN A 529 -7.39 16.64 -1.56
C ASN A 529 -6.66 17.37 -2.72
N ALA A 530 -5.33 17.51 -2.64
CA ALA A 530 -4.52 18.10 -3.71
C ALA A 530 -4.63 17.29 -5.00
N PHE A 531 -4.44 15.97 -4.96
CA PHE A 531 -4.58 15.11 -6.14
C PHE A 531 -5.97 15.16 -6.76
N LEU A 532 -7.01 15.15 -5.92
CA LEU A 532 -8.40 15.16 -6.37
C LEU A 532 -8.81 16.51 -6.98
N ARG A 533 -8.23 17.63 -6.54
CA ARG A 533 -8.39 18.93 -7.20
C ARG A 533 -7.76 18.98 -8.61
N HIS A 534 -6.85 18.06 -8.90
CA HIS A 534 -6.23 17.88 -10.21
C HIS A 534 -6.66 16.57 -10.90
N SER A 535 -7.86 16.04 -10.61
CA SER A 535 -8.29 14.71 -11.06
C SER A 535 -8.48 14.57 -12.58
N ASP A 536 -8.46 15.65 -13.34
CA ASP A 536 -8.38 15.65 -14.81
C ASP A 536 -6.97 15.29 -15.32
N TRP A 537 -5.93 15.43 -14.49
CA TRP A 537 -4.53 15.10 -14.76
C TRP A 537 -4.02 13.95 -13.90
N VAL A 538 -4.25 13.98 -12.60
CA VAL A 538 -3.86 12.91 -11.66
C VAL A 538 -4.95 11.83 -11.69
N THR A 539 -4.75 10.80 -12.50
CA THR A 539 -5.76 9.75 -12.69
C THR A 539 -5.35 8.41 -12.09
N LEU A 540 -4.15 8.34 -11.52
CA LEU A 540 -3.60 7.22 -10.80
C LEU A 540 -2.67 7.74 -9.71
N ALA A 541 -2.73 7.15 -8.52
CA ALA A 541 -1.73 7.36 -7.46
C ALA A 541 -1.58 6.08 -6.64
N ASN A 542 -0.36 5.80 -6.18
CA ASN A 542 -0.10 4.66 -5.32
C ASN A 542 0.48 5.19 -4.00
N MET A 543 -0.29 5.11 -2.93
CA MET A 543 0.20 5.46 -1.60
C MET A 543 1.38 4.57 -1.23
N THR A 544 2.38 5.15 -0.59
CA THR A 544 3.61 4.47 -0.22
C THR A 544 3.35 3.20 0.57
N ALA A 545 3.64 2.10 -0.04
CA ALA A 545 3.59 0.70 0.35
C ALA A 545 2.41 0.26 1.24
N LEU A 546 1.72 -0.79 0.80
CA LEU A 546 0.61 -1.42 1.52
C LEU A 546 0.96 -1.73 2.98
N LEU A 547 2.17 -2.18 3.23
CA LEU A 547 2.65 -2.64 4.52
C LEU A 547 3.91 -1.90 5.00
N HIS A 548 4.71 -1.34 4.08
CA HIS A 548 5.90 -0.55 4.42
C HIS A 548 5.60 0.94 4.30
N GLY A 549 5.95 1.70 5.30
CA GLY A 549 5.60 3.14 5.34
C GLY A 549 4.10 3.38 5.25
N GLY A 550 3.40 2.32 4.96
CA GLY A 550 1.98 2.24 4.74
C GLY A 550 1.26 2.02 6.03
N SER A 551 0.28 1.18 5.95
CA SER A 551 -0.81 1.34 6.86
C SER A 551 -1.20 0.07 7.55
N ILE A 552 -0.78 -1.07 7.03
CA ILE A 552 -0.99 -2.37 7.66
C ILE A 552 0.33 -2.81 8.27
N LYS A 553 0.34 -3.05 9.55
CA LYS A 553 1.52 -3.37 10.36
C LYS A 553 1.35 -4.70 11.06
N ARG A 554 2.47 -5.34 11.37
CA ARG A 554 2.49 -6.53 12.21
C ARG A 554 3.62 -6.41 13.24
N SER A 555 3.32 -6.83 14.46
CA SER A 555 4.31 -7.01 15.51
C SER A 555 3.83 -8.10 16.45
N HIS A 556 4.75 -8.90 16.98
CA HIS A 556 4.40 -10.03 17.85
C HIS A 556 3.36 -11.00 17.22
N GLY A 557 3.42 -11.17 15.89
CA GLY A 557 2.44 -11.98 15.15
C GLY A 557 1.03 -11.38 15.05
N LEU A 558 0.82 -10.16 15.56
CA LEU A 558 -0.49 -9.49 15.59
C LEU A 558 -0.52 -8.34 14.61
N LEU A 559 -1.58 -8.32 13.78
CA LEU A 559 -1.80 -7.27 12.81
C LEU A 559 -2.53 -6.10 13.47
N PHE A 560 -2.12 -4.89 13.11
CA PHE A 560 -2.79 -3.64 13.43
C PHE A 560 -2.66 -2.67 12.24
N VAL A 561 -3.44 -1.60 12.23
CA VAL A 561 -3.36 -0.58 11.18
C VAL A 561 -2.98 0.76 11.79
N ASN A 562 -2.16 1.54 11.08
CA ASN A 562 -1.84 2.89 11.53
C ASN A 562 -2.97 3.88 11.16
N PRO A 563 -2.94 5.13 11.69
CA PRO A 563 -3.98 6.11 11.38
C PRO A 563 -4.11 6.45 9.89
N ALA A 564 -3.03 6.42 9.11
CA ALA A 564 -3.04 6.72 7.67
C ALA A 564 -3.89 5.71 6.85
N TYR A 565 -4.00 4.46 7.30
CA TYR A 565 -4.91 3.46 6.73
C TYR A 565 -6.36 3.96 6.67
N TYR A 566 -6.82 4.55 7.76
CA TYR A 566 -8.19 5.02 7.85
C TYR A 566 -8.49 6.19 6.92
N THR A 567 -7.52 7.06 6.67
CA THR A 567 -7.68 8.15 5.69
C THR A 567 -7.99 7.58 4.32
N SER A 568 -7.14 6.69 3.81
CA SER A 568 -7.35 6.08 2.49
C SER A 568 -8.65 5.28 2.42
N GLN A 569 -8.98 4.54 3.50
CA GLN A 569 -10.24 3.80 3.60
C GLN A 569 -11.47 4.73 3.53
N LEU A 570 -11.45 5.86 4.25
CA LEU A 570 -12.55 6.83 4.27
C LEU A 570 -12.77 7.45 2.89
N TYR A 571 -11.70 7.82 2.19
CA TYR A 571 -11.81 8.37 0.83
C TYR A 571 -12.32 7.33 -0.17
N ALA A 572 -11.75 6.13 -0.16
CA ALA A 572 -12.19 5.04 -1.05
C ALA A 572 -13.64 4.63 -0.77
N ALA A 573 -14.06 4.56 0.49
CA ALA A 573 -15.45 4.22 0.87
C ALA A 573 -16.45 5.31 0.48
N ALA A 574 -16.07 6.60 0.55
CA ALA A 574 -16.90 7.72 0.15
C ALA A 574 -17.13 7.78 -1.37
N ARG A 575 -16.24 7.16 -2.17
CA ARG A 575 -16.29 7.05 -3.63
C ARG A 575 -16.60 8.40 -4.32
N PRO A 576 -15.78 9.44 -4.10
CA PRO A 576 -15.96 10.71 -4.81
C PRO A 576 -15.86 10.44 -6.31
N GLN A 577 -16.80 10.98 -7.08
CA GLN A 577 -16.84 10.72 -8.52
C GLN A 577 -16.85 12.00 -9.37
N THR A 578 -17.71 12.94 -9.07
CA THR A 578 -17.79 14.18 -9.86
C THR A 578 -17.42 15.35 -8.97
N PRO A 579 -16.22 15.94 -9.12
CA PRO A 579 -15.83 17.14 -8.37
C PRO A 579 -16.83 18.27 -8.50
N VAL A 580 -17.07 18.94 -7.38
CA VAL A 580 -18.06 20.03 -7.23
C VAL A 580 -17.31 21.28 -6.80
N ALA A 581 -17.67 22.44 -7.35
CA ALA A 581 -17.03 23.70 -7.04
C ALA A 581 -17.12 24.04 -5.56
N ALA A 582 -16.01 24.52 -5.01
CA ALA A 582 -15.86 24.99 -3.64
C ALA A 582 -15.08 26.31 -3.62
N ASP A 583 -15.76 27.36 -3.20
CA ASP A 583 -15.13 28.65 -2.88
C ASP A 583 -15.07 28.77 -1.37
N TRP A 584 -13.88 29.06 -0.81
CA TRP A 584 -13.78 29.27 0.62
C TRP A 584 -12.87 30.42 1.01
N THR A 585 -13.21 31.04 2.12
CA THR A 585 -12.44 32.13 2.75
C THR A 585 -12.21 31.82 4.21
N GLY A 586 -11.03 32.14 4.72
CA GLY A 586 -10.71 31.92 6.12
C GLY A 586 -9.25 32.19 6.44
N PRO A 587 -8.82 31.94 7.68
CA PRO A 587 -7.45 32.07 8.08
C PRO A 587 -6.52 31.18 7.26
N GLY A 588 -5.30 31.66 7.06
CA GLY A 588 -4.24 30.95 6.38
C GLY A 588 -2.87 31.53 6.74
N ARG A 589 -1.82 30.95 6.21
CA ARG A 589 -0.46 31.39 6.50
C ARG A 589 0.49 31.10 5.36
N ASP A 590 1.59 31.87 5.32
CA ASP A 590 2.73 31.53 4.49
C ASP A 590 3.69 30.69 5.33
N VAL A 591 4.16 29.59 4.76
CA VAL A 591 5.10 28.69 5.42
C VAL A 591 6.43 28.76 4.68
N PRO A 592 7.51 29.19 5.34
CA PRO A 592 8.82 29.26 4.69
C PRO A 592 9.39 27.87 4.43
N ALA A 593 10.31 27.77 3.46
CA ALA A 593 11.07 26.55 3.24
C ALA A 593 11.89 26.19 4.50
N ARG A 594 11.87 24.90 4.86
CA ARG A 594 12.65 24.36 5.99
C ARG A 594 13.20 22.99 5.62
N GLY A 595 14.51 22.84 5.69
CA GLY A 595 15.18 21.61 5.27
C GLY A 595 14.87 21.30 3.81
N PHE A 596 14.35 20.10 3.54
CA PHE A 596 13.94 19.69 2.19
C PHE A 596 12.51 20.09 1.83
N LEU A 597 11.74 20.67 2.75
CA LEU A 597 10.39 21.07 2.46
C LEU A 597 10.35 22.46 1.83
N PRO A 598 9.71 22.62 0.67
CA PRO A 598 9.60 23.90 -0.02
C PRO A 598 8.72 24.88 0.76
N ALA A 599 8.84 26.16 0.42
CA ALA A 599 7.91 27.17 0.91
C ALA A 599 6.53 26.99 0.24
N ALA A 600 5.47 27.32 0.98
CA ALA A 600 4.11 27.36 0.47
C ALA A 600 3.43 28.65 0.91
N ALA A 601 2.79 29.35 -0.03
CA ALA A 601 2.05 30.57 0.24
C ALA A 601 0.56 30.32 0.39
N ASP A 602 -0.12 31.23 1.11
CA ASP A 602 -1.58 31.19 1.30
C ASP A 602 -2.13 29.79 1.70
N VAL A 603 -1.42 29.09 2.59
CA VAL A 603 -1.80 27.77 3.09
C VAL A 603 -3.04 27.91 3.96
N PRO A 604 -4.23 27.38 3.58
CA PRO A 604 -5.44 27.55 4.37
C PRO A 604 -5.37 26.71 5.67
N ASP A 605 -5.89 27.23 6.78
CA ASP A 605 -6.01 26.44 8.02
C ASP A 605 -6.99 25.28 7.88
N VAL A 606 -8.04 25.46 7.06
CA VAL A 606 -9.01 24.41 6.69
C VAL A 606 -8.90 24.14 5.19
N ASP A 607 -8.56 22.91 4.84
CA ASP A 607 -8.50 22.43 3.46
C ASP A 607 -9.80 21.73 3.07
N VAL A 608 -10.19 21.82 1.76
CA VAL A 608 -11.49 21.37 1.28
C VAL A 608 -11.37 20.63 -0.06
N PHE A 609 -12.02 19.48 -0.14
CA PHE A 609 -12.39 18.85 -1.40
C PHE A 609 -13.85 18.40 -1.35
N SER A 610 -14.59 18.52 -2.45
CA SER A 610 -16.00 18.12 -2.54
C SER A 610 -16.32 17.47 -3.88
N ALA A 611 -17.19 16.45 -3.84
CA ALA A 611 -17.63 15.75 -5.04
C ALA A 611 -19.01 15.12 -4.84
N LEU A 612 -19.77 14.98 -5.92
CA LEU A 612 -20.85 14.01 -5.95
C LEU A 612 -20.23 12.61 -5.87
N SER A 613 -20.82 11.75 -5.05
CA SER A 613 -20.40 10.36 -4.91
C SER A 613 -20.87 9.51 -6.09
N ALA A 614 -20.42 8.27 -6.17
CA ALA A 614 -20.97 7.26 -7.07
C ALA A 614 -22.48 7.01 -6.84
N ASP A 615 -22.98 7.25 -5.63
CA ASP A 615 -24.43 7.44 -5.39
C ASP A 615 -24.80 8.90 -5.74
N PRO A 616 -25.54 9.16 -6.82
CA PRO A 616 -25.83 10.53 -7.26
C PRO A 616 -26.72 11.33 -6.29
N LYS A 617 -27.26 10.68 -5.25
CA LYS A 617 -28.00 11.30 -4.16
C LYS A 617 -27.11 11.77 -3.02
N ALA A 618 -25.81 11.50 -3.09
CA ALA A 618 -24.84 11.88 -2.07
C ALA A 618 -23.83 12.90 -2.60
N LEU A 619 -23.58 13.95 -1.82
CA LEU A 619 -22.48 14.88 -1.95
C LEU A 619 -21.54 14.63 -0.78
N VAL A 620 -20.29 14.32 -1.07
CA VAL A 620 -19.24 14.09 -0.07
C VAL A 620 -18.29 15.27 -0.01
N VAL A 621 -17.88 15.63 1.21
CA VAL A 621 -16.99 16.76 1.47
C VAL A 621 -15.91 16.29 2.45
N PHE A 622 -14.67 16.51 2.10
CA PHE A 622 -13.51 16.21 2.93
C PHE A 622 -12.96 17.54 3.46
N LEU A 623 -13.08 17.74 4.75
CA LEU A 623 -12.59 18.91 5.47
C LEU A 623 -11.37 18.50 6.31
N VAL A 624 -10.26 19.20 6.16
CA VAL A 624 -9.06 18.93 6.94
C VAL A 624 -8.66 20.19 7.70
N ASN A 625 -8.77 20.13 9.04
CA ASN A 625 -8.14 21.12 9.89
C ASN A 625 -6.67 20.77 10.09
N ARG A 626 -5.78 21.56 9.51
CA ARG A 626 -4.33 21.36 9.61
C ARG A 626 -3.69 22.05 10.81
N ASP A 627 -4.46 22.82 11.58
CA ASP A 627 -3.93 23.46 12.79
C ASP A 627 -3.61 22.40 13.84
N LEU A 628 -2.42 22.49 14.41
CA LEU A 628 -1.92 21.52 15.38
C LEU A 628 -2.73 21.52 16.67
N THR A 629 -3.17 22.69 17.15
CA THR A 629 -3.75 22.87 18.49
C THR A 629 -5.10 23.53 18.52
N ALA A 630 -5.47 24.32 17.50
CA ALA A 630 -6.67 25.10 17.50
C ALA A 630 -7.83 24.40 16.77
N PRO A 631 -9.02 24.31 17.37
CA PRO A 631 -10.23 23.97 16.65
C PRO A 631 -10.57 25.08 15.66
N ARG A 632 -11.18 24.72 14.51
CA ARG A 632 -11.54 25.69 13.47
C ARG A 632 -13.05 25.69 13.23
N PRO A 633 -13.74 26.82 13.49
CA PRO A 633 -15.13 26.95 13.13
C PRO A 633 -15.31 27.08 11.61
N VAL A 634 -16.28 26.36 11.07
CA VAL A 634 -16.59 26.31 9.64
C VAL A 634 -18.07 26.57 9.44
N HIS A 635 -18.40 27.50 8.56
CA HIS A 635 -19.73 27.69 7.99
C HIS A 635 -19.76 27.17 6.55
N LEU A 636 -20.60 26.15 6.29
CA LEU A 636 -20.69 25.49 4.99
C LEU A 636 -22.07 25.77 4.38
N ALA A 637 -22.11 26.50 3.26
CA ALA A 637 -23.29 26.76 2.47
C ALA A 637 -23.37 25.83 1.26
N LEU A 638 -24.56 25.36 0.91
CA LEU A 638 -24.81 24.48 -0.24
C LEU A 638 -25.65 25.20 -1.30
N SER A 639 -25.18 25.17 -2.54
CA SER A 639 -25.91 25.60 -3.73
C SER A 639 -26.05 24.42 -4.71
N GLY A 640 -27.18 24.36 -5.42
CA GLY A 640 -27.42 23.31 -6.43
C GLY A 640 -27.61 21.88 -5.87
N PHE A 641 -27.64 21.70 -4.54
CA PHE A 641 -27.89 20.42 -3.88
C PHE A 641 -28.85 20.56 -2.70
N ALA A 642 -30.07 20.08 -2.84
CA ALA A 642 -31.08 20.11 -1.77
C ALA A 642 -30.84 18.94 -0.80
N ALA A 643 -30.00 19.17 0.21
CA ALA A 643 -29.73 18.18 1.24
C ALA A 643 -30.91 18.06 2.21
N SER A 644 -31.35 16.83 2.50
CA SER A 644 -32.37 16.50 3.51
C SER A 644 -31.74 15.93 4.80
N ALA A 645 -30.53 15.39 4.70
CA ALA A 645 -29.78 14.84 5.82
C ALA A 645 -28.28 15.03 5.63
N ALA A 646 -27.54 15.04 6.73
CA ALA A 646 -26.09 15.02 6.75
C ALA A 646 -25.58 14.04 7.82
N THR A 647 -24.49 13.36 7.52
CA THR A 647 -23.72 12.53 8.45
C THR A 647 -22.26 12.89 8.36
N ALA A 648 -21.51 12.66 9.42
CA ALA A 648 -20.08 12.90 9.44
C ALA A 648 -19.30 11.84 10.21
N THR A 649 -18.07 11.62 9.76
CA THR A 649 -17.07 10.82 10.44
C THR A 649 -15.84 11.67 10.66
N VAL A 650 -15.23 11.60 11.84
CA VAL A 650 -13.98 12.29 12.17
C VAL A 650 -12.85 11.29 12.41
N LEU A 651 -11.68 11.64 11.94
CA LEU A 651 -10.41 10.98 12.25
C LEU A 651 -9.47 12.04 12.86
N THR A 652 -9.19 11.89 14.13
CA THR A 652 -8.32 12.74 14.94
C THR A 652 -7.90 11.99 16.20
N SER A 653 -7.05 12.58 17.00
CA SER A 653 -6.63 12.09 18.32
C SER A 653 -6.41 13.27 19.28
N ALA A 654 -6.23 13.00 20.56
CA ALA A 654 -5.85 14.04 21.52
C ALA A 654 -4.39 14.48 21.37
N ASP A 655 -3.55 13.58 20.86
CA ASP A 655 -2.13 13.80 20.61
C ASP A 655 -1.82 13.52 19.12
N PRO A 656 -1.27 14.46 18.35
CA PRO A 656 -0.92 14.26 16.95
C PRO A 656 0.14 13.16 16.73
N GLN A 657 0.86 12.78 17.78
CA GLN A 657 1.81 11.68 17.81
C GLN A 657 1.19 10.34 18.25
N ALA A 658 -0.12 10.29 18.51
CA ALA A 658 -0.79 9.05 18.86
C ALA A 658 -0.70 8.03 17.72
N ALA A 659 -0.33 6.80 18.07
CA ALA A 659 -0.18 5.68 17.17
C ALA A 659 -1.02 4.48 17.61
N ASN A 660 -1.38 3.65 16.66
CA ASN A 660 -1.85 2.30 16.93
C ASN A 660 -0.65 1.36 17.07
N THR A 661 -0.76 0.38 17.94
CA THR A 661 0.25 -0.63 18.19
C THR A 661 -0.39 -2.03 18.28
N TRP A 662 0.41 -3.07 18.24
CA TRP A 662 -0.09 -4.45 18.30
C TRP A 662 -0.91 -4.76 19.58
N ASN A 663 -0.60 -4.10 20.71
CA ASN A 663 -1.32 -4.25 21.99
C ASN A 663 -2.38 -3.15 22.23
N HIS A 664 -2.35 -2.06 21.44
CA HIS A 664 -3.34 -0.97 21.44
C HIS A 664 -3.76 -0.62 20.00
N PRO A 665 -4.46 -1.53 19.28
CA PRO A 665 -4.71 -1.38 17.84
C PRO A 665 -5.75 -0.32 17.50
N ASP A 666 -6.49 0.18 18.46
CA ASP A 666 -7.64 1.07 18.31
C ASP A 666 -7.46 2.44 18.99
N THR A 667 -6.24 2.83 19.30
CA THR A 667 -5.92 4.15 19.90
C THR A 667 -6.43 5.30 19.03
N VAL A 668 -6.23 5.20 17.72
CA VAL A 668 -6.70 6.18 16.74
C VAL A 668 -7.52 5.44 15.68
N LYS A 669 -8.81 5.79 15.58
CA LYS A 669 -9.72 5.24 14.57
C LYS A 669 -10.84 6.22 14.25
N PRO A 670 -11.50 6.10 13.09
CA PRO A 670 -12.63 6.92 12.73
C PRO A 670 -13.76 6.83 13.77
N GLN A 671 -14.36 7.96 14.09
CA GLN A 671 -15.49 8.05 15.02
C GLN A 671 -16.66 8.80 14.36
N PRO A 672 -17.92 8.50 14.72
CA PRO A 672 -19.04 9.35 14.35
C PRO A 672 -18.78 10.78 14.83
N PHE A 673 -19.05 11.76 13.99
CA PHE A 673 -18.94 13.17 14.33
C PHE A 673 -20.35 13.77 14.45
N ALA A 674 -20.68 14.30 15.62
CA ALA A 674 -21.98 14.89 15.84
C ALA A 674 -22.13 16.19 15.04
N LEU A 675 -23.20 16.29 14.25
CA LEU A 675 -23.52 17.49 13.48
C LEU A 675 -24.68 18.24 14.16
N PRO A 676 -24.66 19.58 14.18
CA PRO A 676 -25.84 20.35 14.41
C PRO A 676 -26.84 20.14 13.26
N GLY A 677 -28.11 20.44 13.48
CA GLY A 677 -29.14 20.30 12.45
C GLY A 677 -28.82 21.14 11.20
N LEU A 678 -29.10 20.60 10.01
CA LEU A 678 -29.10 21.36 8.79
C LEU A 678 -30.10 22.49 8.84
N THR A 679 -29.65 23.70 8.49
CA THR A 679 -30.49 24.89 8.36
C THR A 679 -30.66 25.27 6.87
N ARG A 680 -31.57 26.20 6.58
CA ARG A 680 -31.65 26.76 5.22
C ARG A 680 -30.39 27.56 4.82
N GLY A 681 -29.62 28.04 5.80
CA GLY A 681 -28.39 28.78 5.62
C GLY A 681 -27.14 27.89 5.43
N GLY A 682 -27.27 26.60 5.71
CA GLY A 682 -26.15 25.65 5.63
C GLY A 682 -25.90 24.89 6.93
N LEU A 683 -24.65 24.53 7.17
CA LEU A 683 -24.19 23.76 8.32
C LEU A 683 -23.02 24.52 9.00
N ASP A 684 -23.17 24.77 10.31
CA ASP A 684 -22.09 25.29 11.14
C ASP A 684 -21.46 24.14 11.93
N VAL A 685 -20.14 23.95 11.79
CA VAL A 685 -19.39 22.91 12.52
C VAL A 685 -18.08 23.48 13.05
N THR A 686 -17.58 22.90 14.14
CA THR A 686 -16.24 23.20 14.63
C THR A 686 -15.38 21.95 14.48
N LEU A 687 -14.37 22.03 13.60
CA LEU A 687 -13.44 20.94 13.36
C LEU A 687 -12.46 20.85 14.52
N PRO A 688 -12.23 19.68 15.11
CA PRO A 688 -11.16 19.51 16.10
C PRO A 688 -9.78 19.89 15.51
N PRO A 689 -8.77 20.14 16.34
CA PRO A 689 -7.39 20.27 15.88
C PRO A 689 -6.95 19.03 15.10
N HIS A 690 -6.04 19.18 14.15
CA HIS A 690 -5.44 18.11 13.34
C HIS A 690 -6.45 16.98 13.02
N ALA A 691 -7.54 17.33 12.37
CA ALA A 691 -8.66 16.44 12.09
C ALA A 691 -8.99 16.35 10.59
N LEU A 692 -9.30 15.14 10.15
CA LEU A 692 -10.07 14.89 8.93
C LEU A 692 -11.52 14.67 9.30
N VAL A 693 -12.44 15.47 8.72
CA VAL A 693 -13.89 15.27 8.83
C VAL A 693 -14.45 14.98 7.43
N VAL A 694 -15.08 13.81 7.30
CA VAL A 694 -15.77 13.40 6.07
C VAL A 694 -17.25 13.61 6.25
N LEU A 695 -17.81 14.58 5.54
CA LEU A 695 -19.24 14.88 5.53
C LEU A 695 -19.91 14.18 4.34
N THR A 696 -21.10 13.64 4.57
CA THR A 696 -21.96 13.11 3.50
C THR A 696 -23.33 13.75 3.60
N PHE A 697 -23.68 14.57 2.60
CA PHE A 697 -25.01 15.11 2.44
C PHE A 697 -25.85 14.22 1.55
N ARG A 698 -27.12 14.00 1.89
CA ARG A 698 -28.07 13.21 1.10
C ARG A 698 -29.31 14.02 0.74
N ARG A 699 -29.81 13.78 -0.49
CA ARG A 699 -31.08 14.34 -0.97
C ARG A 699 -32.29 13.64 -0.39
#